data_54798d3fed999760bbeaeaa9389645ff
#
_entry.id   54798d3fed999760bbeaeaa9389645ff
#
_cell.length_a   1.000
_cell.length_b   1.000
_cell.length_c   1.000
_cell.angle_alpha   90.00
_cell.angle_beta   90.00
_cell.angle_gamma   90.00
#
_symmetry.space_group_name_H-M   'P 1'
#
loop_
_entity.id
_entity.type
_entity.pdbx_description
1 polymer ?
#
loop_
_entity_poly.entity_id
_entity_poly.type
_entity_poly.pdbx_seq_one_letter_code
_entity_poly.pdbx_strand_id
1 'polypeptide(L)'
;MLVQLAQGIFCSFEGGHEMSLLSQKFKFLRKKDVSPSGHQITEDGGREWENFYRDRWSYDKVVRTTHGVNCTGSCSWNIYVKNGVVAWENQAIDYPETPDDMPDYEPRGCPRGATFSWYLYSPLRVKYPYVRGELAELWREAKKNAKNPIEAWKSIVEDPEKAKKYKSARGMGGFVRSTWDEATEITAASLLYTAKTYGPDRNAGFSVIPAMSMLSYAAGARFLNLMGGSPLSFYDWYADLPPSSPQVWGEQTDTPESGDWYNAGYIMTWGSNVPLTRTPDAHFLTEVRYKGTKVVSVSPDYAESTTSSDAWLNVKAGTDAALAMAMGHVILKEYYIDKETPYFKEYAKEFTDMPFLVRVEDINGAVQPGRFLNAKDLGRQEEGADFHMVLIDEITNEIVIPNGTMGERHTNPQKWNLRLENRDTGAKIDPRLSVFDQREDVTVVKLPYFGDEEHEGVIERAIPTITVQTVDGPVKVTTVYDLILANYGIDRGIGGEVATSYTDDTPYTPTWQEKITGVKADIAIATAREFADNAEKTKGRSMIIMGGGINHWYHADIIYRTILNLIMFCGTEGVNGGGWAHYVGQEKLRPVEGWGGIMTANDWSKAPRLQNGTSWFYFATEQYRSDCIDLADRTSKLAKPRYRHPGDYNVLAARLGWLPSYPTFNKGSQELINDARAAGAGTEAEINQYVAQALKNKDLQFCVEDPAAKENHPRNLFVWRANLIGSSSKGHEYFLKHLLGTKNAVLEDDDAPTRPEEIKWREADAAGKLDLLIDIDFRMASTGLYSDIVFPAATWYEKEDLSSTDMHPYVHVFQAAVDCAWETKSDWDTFRTLAETVS
;
A
#
# COMPACT_ATOMS: atom_id res chain seq x y z
N MET A 1 28.07 42.48 22.89
CA MET A 1 26.69 42.41 22.35
C MET A 1 25.80 41.36 23.01
N LEU A 2 26.21 40.11 23.21
CA LEU A 2 25.45 39.07 23.94
C LEU A 2 25.27 39.37 25.43
N VAL A 3 26.20 40.05 26.07
CA VAL A 3 26.15 40.42 27.51
C VAL A 3 25.21 41.60 27.77
N GLN A 4 25.06 42.51 26.83
CA GLN A 4 24.10 43.65 26.94
C GLN A 4 22.64 43.24 26.64
N LEU A 5 22.41 42.24 25.83
CA LEU A 5 21.07 41.65 25.61
C LEU A 5 20.57 40.90 26.83
N ALA A 6 21.48 40.24 27.59
CA ALA A 6 21.12 39.56 28.84
C ALA A 6 20.73 40.54 29.96
N GLN A 7 21.31 41.74 30.00
CA GLN A 7 20.96 42.74 31.01
C GLN A 7 19.63 43.44 30.77
N GLY A 8 19.22 43.59 29.49
CA GLY A 8 17.94 44.22 29.13
C GLY A 8 16.69 43.39 29.41
N ILE A 9 16.85 42.10 29.52
CA ILE A 9 15.73 41.16 29.77
C ILE A 9 15.43 40.97 31.28
N PHE A 10 16.36 41.40 32.15
CA PHE A 10 16.23 41.18 33.61
C PHE A 10 15.62 42.34 34.39
N CYS A 11 15.35 43.49 33.76
CA CYS A 11 14.85 44.67 34.50
C CYS A 11 13.32 44.84 34.54
N SER A 12 12.51 43.90 34.08
CA SER A 12 11.05 44.07 34.00
C SER A 12 10.18 43.02 34.67
N PHE A 13 10.73 42.19 35.57
CA PHE A 13 9.94 41.19 36.30
C PHE A 13 10.12 41.26 37.82
N GLU A 14 9.53 42.30 38.44
CA GLU A 14 9.14 42.26 39.85
C GLU A 14 7.63 41.97 39.89
N GLY A 15 7.30 40.69 40.00
CA GLY A 15 5.95 40.20 40.22
C GLY A 15 5.99 38.67 40.29
N GLY A 16 5.66 38.15 41.49
CA GLY A 16 5.84 36.74 41.84
C GLY A 16 5.08 35.75 40.94
N HIS A 17 5.63 35.47 39.79
CA HIS A 17 5.27 34.35 38.97
C HIS A 17 6.45 33.37 38.87
N GLU A 18 6.17 32.09 38.97
CA GLU A 18 7.15 31.01 38.81
C GLU A 18 7.99 31.24 37.54
N MET A 19 9.28 31.32 37.73
CA MET A 19 10.22 31.59 36.65
C MET A 19 10.20 30.45 35.62
N SER A 20 10.08 30.81 34.36
CA SER A 20 10.13 29.83 33.25
C SER A 20 11.43 29.01 33.33
N LEU A 21 11.40 27.77 32.84
CA LEU A 21 12.56 26.86 32.67
C LEU A 21 13.78 27.55 32.06
N LEU A 22 13.55 28.51 31.13
CA LEU A 22 14.61 29.31 30.50
C LEU A 22 15.29 30.27 31.45
N SER A 23 14.55 30.93 32.37
CA SER A 23 15.14 31.84 33.33
C SER A 23 15.90 31.08 34.45
N GLN A 24 15.50 29.86 34.75
CA GLN A 24 16.28 28.98 35.63
C GLN A 24 17.59 28.53 34.97
N LYS A 25 17.62 28.32 33.66
CA LYS A 25 18.85 27.98 32.92
C LYS A 25 19.93 29.04 33.00
N PHE A 26 19.57 30.31 33.09
CA PHE A 26 20.55 31.39 33.17
C PHE A 26 21.07 31.66 34.56
N LYS A 27 20.48 31.14 35.64
CA LYS A 27 20.95 31.32 37.02
C LYS A 27 22.34 30.71 37.25
N PHE A 28 22.64 29.57 36.60
CA PHE A 28 23.96 28.92 36.75
C PHE A 28 25.09 29.66 36.02
N LEU A 29 24.79 30.61 35.17
CA LEU A 29 25.77 31.45 34.48
C LEU A 29 26.15 32.70 35.32
N ARG A 30 25.51 32.93 36.43
CA ARG A 30 25.83 34.05 37.31
C ARG A 30 27.15 33.76 38.02
N LYS A 31 28.12 34.55 37.67
CA LYS A 31 29.44 34.61 38.34
C LYS A 31 29.31 35.26 39.72
N LYS A 32 29.58 34.55 40.79
CA LYS A 32 29.56 35.13 42.13
C LYS A 32 30.92 35.66 42.57
N ASP A 33 31.94 34.83 42.59
CA ASP A 33 33.31 35.24 42.83
C ASP A 33 34.28 34.51 41.92
N VAL A 34 35.27 35.26 41.41
CA VAL A 34 36.32 34.69 40.54
C VAL A 34 37.65 34.98 41.19
N SER A 35 38.48 33.96 41.32
CA SER A 35 39.86 34.15 41.76
C SER A 35 40.59 35.14 40.87
N PRO A 36 41.62 35.82 41.45
CA PRO A 36 42.41 36.77 40.65
C PRO A 36 43.01 36.20 39.38
N SER A 37 43.23 34.89 39.35
CA SER A 37 43.74 34.18 38.19
C SER A 37 42.64 33.84 37.13
N GLY A 38 41.39 34.03 37.47
CA GLY A 38 40.24 33.66 36.63
C GLY A 38 39.96 32.15 36.50
N HIS A 39 40.71 31.33 37.19
CA HIS A 39 40.60 29.86 37.08
C HIS A 39 39.71 29.22 38.11
N GLN A 40 39.32 29.96 39.16
CA GLN A 40 38.38 29.46 40.16
C GLN A 40 37.14 30.37 40.26
N ILE A 41 35.98 29.75 40.22
CA ILE A 41 34.69 30.39 40.48
C ILE A 41 34.16 29.76 41.76
N THR A 42 34.06 30.56 42.80
CA THR A 42 33.50 30.12 44.10
C THR A 42 32.07 30.64 44.20
N GLU A 43 31.16 29.75 44.54
CA GLU A 43 29.79 30.06 44.80
C GLU A 43 29.52 29.80 46.28
N ASP A 44 29.12 30.87 47.03
CA ASP A 44 28.74 30.70 48.41
C ASP A 44 27.46 29.91 48.55
N GLY A 45 27.56 28.77 49.14
CA GLY A 45 26.48 28.08 49.81
C GLY A 45 25.68 27.12 49.03
N GLY A 46 26.09 26.66 47.88
CA GLY A 46 25.30 25.57 47.40
C GLY A 46 25.47 25.20 45.91
N ARG A 47 25.17 23.98 45.71
CA ARG A 47 25.13 23.41 44.39
C ARG A 47 23.73 23.60 43.79
N GLU A 48 23.06 24.74 44.06
CA GLU A 48 21.70 25.03 43.53
C GLU A 48 21.61 25.04 42.00
N TRP A 49 22.72 25.43 41.32
CA TRP A 49 22.80 25.37 39.87
C TRP A 49 22.76 23.93 39.34
N GLU A 50 23.14 22.93 40.14
CA GLU A 50 23.04 21.54 39.76
C GLU A 50 21.59 21.05 39.77
N ASN A 51 20.71 21.69 40.53
CA ASN A 51 19.31 21.30 40.58
C ASN A 51 18.67 21.35 39.20
N PHE A 52 19.11 22.30 38.36
CA PHE A 52 18.66 22.34 36.98
C PHE A 52 18.92 21.00 36.25
N TYR A 53 20.10 20.41 36.39
CA TYR A 53 20.44 19.14 35.79
C TYR A 53 19.76 17.96 36.47
N ARG A 54 19.66 18.02 37.79
CA ARG A 54 19.01 16.97 38.59
C ARG A 54 17.50 16.97 38.37
N ASP A 55 16.87 18.11 38.37
CA ASP A 55 15.43 18.25 38.21
C ASP A 55 14.95 18.02 36.77
N ARG A 56 15.82 18.27 35.79
CA ARG A 56 15.53 18.03 34.39
C ARG A 56 15.16 16.58 34.13
N TRP A 57 15.82 15.64 34.77
CA TRP A 57 15.65 14.22 34.60
C TRP A 57 14.78 13.57 35.67
N SER A 58 14.24 14.36 36.60
CA SER A 58 13.34 13.83 37.63
C SER A 58 11.98 13.49 37.03
N TYR A 59 11.36 12.45 37.58
CA TYR A 59 10.05 11.98 37.14
C TYR A 59 9.28 11.37 38.33
N ASP A 60 7.96 11.33 38.22
CA ASP A 60 7.07 10.72 39.18
C ASP A 60 6.70 9.28 38.79
N LYS A 61 6.59 9.03 37.50
CA LYS A 61 6.32 7.69 36.94
C LYS A 61 6.98 7.51 35.56
N VAL A 62 7.18 6.25 35.21
CA VAL A 62 7.60 5.83 33.88
C VAL A 62 6.50 4.91 33.31
N VAL A 63 6.09 5.16 32.07
CA VAL A 63 5.10 4.33 31.40
C VAL A 63 5.71 3.79 30.10
N ARG A 64 5.65 2.49 29.91
CA ARG A 64 6.05 1.88 28.65
C ARG A 64 4.91 1.98 27.67
N THR A 65 5.17 2.53 26.49
CA THR A 65 4.19 2.72 25.43
C THR A 65 4.85 2.71 24.05
N THR A 66 4.09 3.01 23.03
CA THR A 66 4.59 3.16 21.65
C THR A 66 3.95 4.37 21.00
N HIS A 67 4.26 4.62 19.75
CA HIS A 67 3.62 5.65 18.93
C HIS A 67 3.18 5.10 17.58
N GLY A 68 1.97 5.46 17.16
CA GLY A 68 1.36 5.00 15.92
C GLY A 68 1.58 5.97 14.78
N VAL A 69 2.80 6.08 14.32
CA VAL A 69 3.16 6.90 13.17
C VAL A 69 3.37 6.03 11.94
N ASN A 70 3.30 6.63 10.77
CA ASN A 70 3.57 5.93 9.52
C ASN A 70 5.07 5.59 9.40
N CYS A 71 5.50 4.63 10.18
CA CYS A 71 6.82 4.03 10.09
C CYS A 71 6.72 2.53 10.41
N THR A 72 7.63 1.76 9.90
CA THR A 72 7.66 0.30 10.09
C THR A 72 8.30 -0.13 11.39
N GLY A 73 8.83 0.82 12.17
CA GLY A 73 9.59 0.51 13.37
C GLY A 73 8.77 -0.15 14.47
N SER A 74 7.55 0.34 14.74
CA SER A 74 6.75 -0.11 15.90
C SER A 74 7.62 -0.26 17.15
N CYS A 75 8.24 0.85 17.58
CA CYS A 75 9.23 0.84 18.64
C CYS A 75 8.56 0.99 20.00
N SER A 76 9.15 0.38 21.04
CA SER A 76 8.73 0.57 22.43
C SER A 76 9.51 1.69 23.08
N TRP A 77 8.81 2.53 23.85
CA TRP A 77 9.36 3.72 24.48
C TRP A 77 9.03 3.78 25.97
N ASN A 78 9.96 4.24 26.76
CA ASN A 78 9.74 4.60 28.15
C ASN A 78 9.46 6.09 28.24
N ILE A 79 8.26 6.44 28.69
CA ILE A 79 7.78 7.81 28.78
C ILE A 79 7.85 8.26 30.23
N TYR A 80 8.63 9.29 30.48
CA TYR A 80 8.88 9.84 31.80
C TYR A 80 7.94 11.01 32.06
N VAL A 81 7.12 10.86 33.07
CA VAL A 81 6.11 11.85 33.45
C VAL A 81 6.47 12.50 34.76
N LYS A 82 6.30 13.81 34.84
CA LYS A 82 6.46 14.62 36.06
C LYS A 82 5.27 15.55 36.23
N ASN A 83 4.60 15.47 37.36
CA ASN A 83 3.43 16.31 37.67
C ASN A 83 2.35 16.28 36.58
N GLY A 84 2.10 15.10 36.03
CA GLY A 84 1.10 14.90 34.92
C GLY A 84 1.55 15.40 33.56
N VAL A 85 2.81 15.79 33.39
CA VAL A 85 3.35 16.26 32.10
C VAL A 85 4.46 15.32 31.66
N VAL A 86 4.44 14.94 30.37
CA VAL A 86 5.53 14.17 29.75
C VAL A 86 6.78 15.06 29.74
N ALA A 87 7.82 14.65 30.49
CA ALA A 87 9.05 15.41 30.63
C ALA A 87 10.06 15.04 29.52
N TRP A 88 10.16 13.76 29.19
CA TRP A 88 11.02 13.21 28.14
C TRP A 88 10.68 11.76 27.85
N GLU A 89 11.26 11.21 26.80
CA GLU A 89 11.15 9.81 26.41
C GLU A 89 12.51 9.25 25.99
N ASN A 90 12.68 7.94 26.18
CA ASN A 90 13.76 7.18 25.58
C ASN A 90 13.29 5.82 25.08
N GLN A 91 14.04 5.23 24.17
CA GLN A 91 13.71 3.89 23.67
C GLN A 91 13.82 2.86 24.80
N ALA A 92 12.90 1.90 24.80
CA ALA A 92 13.03 0.72 25.64
C ALA A 92 14.08 -0.22 25.05
N ILE A 93 14.93 -0.78 25.92
CA ILE A 93 16.04 -1.65 25.55
C ILE A 93 15.92 -3.05 26.17
N ASP A 94 14.77 -3.39 26.71
CA ASP A 94 14.46 -4.64 27.40
C ASP A 94 13.57 -5.55 26.53
N TYR A 95 13.88 -5.64 25.25
CA TYR A 95 13.26 -6.63 24.36
C TYR A 95 13.73 -8.03 24.75
N PRO A 96 12.91 -9.08 24.49
CA PRO A 96 13.37 -10.44 24.64
C PRO A 96 14.63 -10.70 23.82
N GLU A 97 15.58 -11.41 24.40
CA GLU A 97 16.81 -11.82 23.73
C GLU A 97 16.49 -12.73 22.53
N THR A 98 17.24 -12.55 21.46
CA THR A 98 17.22 -13.41 20.28
C THR A 98 18.25 -14.55 20.44
N PRO A 99 18.22 -15.56 19.55
CA PRO A 99 19.29 -16.56 19.53
C PRO A 99 20.67 -15.95 19.29
N ASP A 100 21.71 -16.53 19.88
CA ASP A 100 23.11 -16.02 19.86
C ASP A 100 23.68 -15.79 18.44
N ASP A 101 23.10 -16.41 17.43
CA ASP A 101 23.54 -16.30 16.02
C ASP A 101 22.89 -15.15 15.27
N MET A 102 22.04 -14.38 15.92
CA MET A 102 21.32 -13.23 15.34
C MET A 102 21.40 -12.02 16.28
N PRO A 103 21.58 -10.79 15.78
CA PRO A 103 21.51 -9.58 16.60
C PRO A 103 20.14 -9.42 17.27
N ASP A 104 20.12 -8.86 18.47
CA ASP A 104 18.87 -8.49 19.14
C ASP A 104 18.13 -7.40 18.37
N TYR A 105 16.79 -7.34 18.55
CA TYR A 105 15.98 -6.27 17.95
C TYR A 105 16.22 -4.89 18.55
N GLU A 106 16.94 -4.78 19.62
CA GLU A 106 17.35 -3.50 20.23
C GLU A 106 18.77 -3.10 19.76
N PRO A 107 19.09 -1.79 19.74
CA PRO A 107 18.20 -0.69 20.04
C PRO A 107 17.20 -0.43 18.93
N ARG A 108 15.90 -0.41 19.27
CA ARG A 108 14.85 0.02 18.33
C ARG A 108 14.41 1.42 18.68
N GLY A 109 14.54 2.31 17.78
CA GLY A 109 14.16 3.70 17.97
C GLY A 109 14.91 4.59 16.99
N CYS A 110 14.47 5.80 16.88
CA CYS A 110 15.11 6.80 16.01
C CYS A 110 15.00 8.19 16.65
N PRO A 111 15.77 9.20 16.20
CA PRO A 111 15.69 10.56 16.73
C PRO A 111 14.30 11.17 16.64
N ARG A 112 13.49 10.81 15.64
CA ARG A 112 12.10 11.25 15.52
C ARG A 112 11.25 10.71 16.65
N GLY A 113 11.37 9.40 16.93
CA GLY A 113 10.65 8.76 18.05
C GLY A 113 10.99 9.37 19.39
N ALA A 114 12.25 9.72 19.60
CA ALA A 114 12.73 10.35 20.85
C ALA A 114 12.21 11.78 21.10
N THR A 115 11.35 12.30 20.22
CA THR A 115 10.85 13.68 20.30
C THR A 115 9.32 13.78 20.13
N PHE A 116 8.59 12.68 20.18
CA PHE A 116 7.14 12.71 19.98
C PHE A 116 6.34 13.36 21.10
N SER A 117 6.91 13.51 22.30
CA SER A 117 6.32 14.33 23.36
C SER A 117 6.06 15.78 22.92
N TRP A 118 6.82 16.27 21.97
CA TRP A 118 6.61 17.63 21.42
C TRP A 118 5.28 17.79 20.71
N TYR A 119 4.73 16.73 20.16
CA TYR A 119 3.41 16.77 19.53
C TYR A 119 2.28 16.99 20.51
N LEU A 120 2.42 16.51 21.78
CA LEU A 120 1.41 16.72 22.81
C LEU A 120 1.21 18.21 23.07
N TYR A 121 2.31 18.97 23.09
CA TYR A 121 2.35 20.35 23.54
C TYR A 121 2.60 21.35 22.39
N SER A 122 2.52 20.87 21.16
CA SER A 122 2.70 21.68 19.95
C SER A 122 1.66 22.81 19.87
N PRO A 123 2.05 24.01 19.40
CA PRO A 123 1.08 25.08 19.13
C PRO A 123 0.06 24.69 18.04
N LEU A 124 0.36 23.71 17.20
CA LEU A 124 -0.56 23.20 16.16
C LEU A 124 -1.55 22.17 16.72
N ARG A 125 -1.50 21.86 18.03
CA ARG A 125 -2.40 20.90 18.67
C ARG A 125 -3.85 21.36 18.53
N VAL A 126 -4.71 20.46 18.01
CA VAL A 126 -6.15 20.62 18.02
C VAL A 126 -6.65 20.34 19.44
N LYS A 127 -7.19 21.34 20.10
CA LYS A 127 -7.55 21.31 21.53
C LYS A 127 -9.04 21.13 21.78
N TYR A 128 -9.85 21.59 20.86
CA TYR A 128 -11.30 21.66 20.95
C TYR A 128 -11.91 21.27 19.62
N PRO A 129 -13.19 20.87 19.57
CA PRO A 129 -13.90 20.77 18.30
C PRO A 129 -13.94 22.12 17.57
N TYR A 130 -13.66 22.09 16.28
CA TYR A 130 -13.77 23.25 15.40
C TYR A 130 -14.77 22.98 14.29
N VAL A 131 -15.58 23.97 13.99
CA VAL A 131 -16.50 24.00 12.86
C VAL A 131 -16.13 25.19 11.98
N ARG A 132 -16.21 25.03 10.68
CA ARG A 132 -16.02 26.16 9.75
C ARG A 132 -17.06 27.23 10.02
N GLY A 133 -16.63 28.48 10.17
CA GLY A 133 -17.50 29.59 10.61
C GLY A 133 -18.73 29.76 9.74
N GLU A 134 -18.58 29.73 8.41
CA GLU A 134 -19.69 29.82 7.47
C GLU A 134 -20.72 28.69 7.66
N LEU A 135 -20.24 27.47 7.91
CA LEU A 135 -21.13 26.34 8.22
C LEU A 135 -21.80 26.50 9.58
N ALA A 136 -21.06 26.93 10.60
CA ALA A 136 -21.61 27.16 11.94
C ALA A 136 -22.73 28.20 11.96
N GLU A 137 -22.54 29.32 11.21
CA GLU A 137 -23.58 30.33 11.06
C GLU A 137 -24.83 29.78 10.38
N LEU A 138 -24.67 29.10 9.26
CA LEU A 138 -25.78 28.50 8.53
C LEU A 138 -26.52 27.46 9.38
N TRP A 139 -25.77 26.62 10.11
CA TRP A 139 -26.34 25.62 11.00
C TRP A 139 -27.17 26.23 12.13
N ARG A 140 -26.59 27.18 12.84
CA ARG A 140 -27.26 27.86 13.97
C ARG A 140 -28.52 28.60 13.52
N GLU A 141 -28.52 29.17 12.31
CA GLU A 141 -29.72 29.82 11.74
C GLU A 141 -30.76 28.76 11.32
N ALA A 142 -30.35 27.72 10.62
CA ALA A 142 -31.26 26.64 10.20
C ALA A 142 -31.96 25.96 11.40
N LYS A 143 -31.21 25.74 12.48
CA LYS A 143 -31.75 25.13 13.73
C LYS A 143 -32.89 25.93 14.38
N LYS A 144 -32.93 27.24 14.22
CA LYS A 144 -34.02 28.07 14.80
C LYS A 144 -35.38 27.76 14.20
N ASN A 145 -35.39 27.34 12.94
CA ASN A 145 -36.61 27.17 12.17
C ASN A 145 -36.94 25.72 11.79
N ALA A 146 -35.98 24.80 11.97
CA ALA A 146 -36.14 23.41 11.60
C ALA A 146 -36.84 22.58 12.71
N LYS A 147 -37.63 21.57 12.29
CA LYS A 147 -38.30 20.66 13.22
C LYS A 147 -37.34 19.70 13.94
N ASN A 148 -36.25 19.38 13.32
CA ASN A 148 -35.21 18.48 13.83
C ASN A 148 -33.87 18.76 13.14
N PRO A 149 -32.75 18.21 13.64
CA PRO A 149 -31.44 18.43 13.06
C PRO A 149 -31.31 18.03 11.57
N ILE A 150 -31.99 16.95 11.15
CA ILE A 150 -31.92 16.45 9.77
C ILE A 150 -32.55 17.47 8.82
N GLU A 151 -33.69 18.08 9.18
CA GLU A 151 -34.34 19.12 8.38
C GLU A 151 -33.52 20.41 8.36
N ALA A 152 -32.79 20.72 9.44
CA ALA A 152 -31.86 21.85 9.45
C ALA A 152 -30.73 21.63 8.42
N TRP A 153 -30.09 20.44 8.45
CA TRP A 153 -29.04 20.08 7.50
C TRP A 153 -29.56 20.12 6.06
N LYS A 154 -30.71 19.49 5.81
CA LYS A 154 -31.37 19.50 4.51
C LYS A 154 -31.51 20.90 3.94
N SER A 155 -31.99 21.86 4.75
CA SER A 155 -32.20 23.26 4.32
C SER A 155 -30.89 23.99 3.94
N ILE A 156 -29.73 23.44 4.32
CA ILE A 156 -28.42 23.99 3.96
C ILE A 156 -27.93 23.35 2.65
N VAL A 157 -27.95 22.01 2.57
CA VAL A 157 -27.31 21.31 1.44
C VAL A 157 -28.14 21.27 0.18
N GLU A 158 -29.49 21.37 0.28
CA GLU A 158 -30.39 21.47 -0.88
C GLU A 158 -30.49 22.90 -1.44
N ASP A 159 -30.04 23.91 -0.71
CA ASP A 159 -29.94 25.30 -1.17
C ASP A 159 -28.58 25.52 -1.83
N PRO A 160 -28.50 25.71 -3.16
CA PRO A 160 -27.24 25.84 -3.87
C PRO A 160 -26.36 27.00 -3.38
N GLU A 161 -26.96 28.14 -2.98
CA GLU A 161 -26.21 29.30 -2.51
C GLU A 161 -25.62 29.06 -1.12
N LYS A 162 -26.35 28.41 -0.23
CA LYS A 162 -25.84 28.05 1.10
C LYS A 162 -24.77 26.98 1.00
N ALA A 163 -25.00 25.94 0.18
CA ALA A 163 -24.01 24.88 -0.07
C ALA A 163 -22.71 25.48 -0.63
N LYS A 164 -22.82 26.35 -1.63
CA LYS A 164 -21.66 27.03 -2.23
C LYS A 164 -20.96 27.93 -1.22
N LYS A 165 -21.69 28.62 -0.34
CA LYS A 165 -21.13 29.54 0.65
C LYS A 165 -20.10 28.81 1.53
N TYR A 166 -20.49 27.74 2.23
CA TYR A 166 -19.57 27.08 3.15
C TYR A 166 -18.52 26.21 2.42
N LYS A 167 -18.87 25.53 1.31
CA LYS A 167 -17.91 24.71 0.56
C LYS A 167 -16.78 25.56 -0.02
N SER A 168 -17.08 26.74 -0.55
CA SER A 168 -16.06 27.64 -1.10
C SER A 168 -15.17 28.29 -0.03
N ALA A 169 -15.52 28.21 1.24
CA ALA A 169 -14.70 28.68 2.37
C ALA A 169 -13.67 27.64 2.83
N ARG A 170 -13.74 26.41 2.33
CA ARG A 170 -12.78 25.35 2.64
C ARG A 170 -11.36 25.79 2.24
N GLY A 171 -10.41 25.61 3.14
CA GLY A 171 -9.03 26.05 2.95
C GLY A 171 -8.75 27.53 3.20
N MET A 172 -9.79 28.35 3.44
CA MET A 172 -9.66 29.81 3.64
C MET A 172 -9.54 30.22 5.12
N GLY A 173 -9.44 29.26 6.05
CA GLY A 173 -9.47 29.54 7.48
C GLY A 173 -10.88 29.79 8.00
N GLY A 174 -11.02 30.63 9.03
CA GLY A 174 -12.31 31.03 9.56
C GLY A 174 -13.00 29.98 10.44
N PHE A 175 -12.24 29.09 11.07
CA PHE A 175 -12.78 28.13 12.05
C PHE A 175 -13.24 28.84 13.31
N VAL A 176 -14.35 28.35 13.88
CA VAL A 176 -14.83 28.73 15.19
C VAL A 176 -14.78 27.54 16.12
N ARG A 177 -14.45 27.79 17.39
CA ARG A 177 -14.56 26.77 18.43
C ARG A 177 -16.02 26.39 18.60
N SER A 178 -16.29 25.10 18.60
CA SER A 178 -17.60 24.52 18.86
C SER A 178 -17.59 23.67 20.15
N THR A 179 -18.76 23.17 20.53
CA THR A 179 -18.85 22.10 21.52
C THR A 179 -18.87 20.73 20.85
N TRP A 180 -18.58 19.69 21.61
CA TRP A 180 -18.75 18.32 21.13
C TRP A 180 -20.18 18.06 20.66
N ASP A 181 -21.18 18.51 21.44
CA ASP A 181 -22.60 18.34 21.11
C ASP A 181 -22.98 18.99 19.77
N GLU A 182 -22.55 20.23 19.53
CA GLU A 182 -22.83 20.93 18.26
C GLU A 182 -22.15 20.24 17.08
N ALA A 183 -20.87 19.92 17.21
CA ALA A 183 -20.11 19.30 16.12
C ALA A 183 -20.59 17.89 15.78
N THR A 184 -20.91 17.07 16.80
CA THR A 184 -21.47 15.73 16.60
C THR A 184 -22.90 15.78 16.07
N GLU A 185 -23.74 16.74 16.48
CA GLU A 185 -25.09 16.91 15.97
C GLU A 185 -25.10 17.27 14.47
N ILE A 186 -24.21 18.19 14.03
CA ILE A 186 -24.06 18.53 12.61
C ILE A 186 -23.66 17.25 11.83
N THR A 187 -22.67 16.55 12.33
CA THR A 187 -22.16 15.31 11.73
C THR A 187 -23.26 14.27 11.63
N ALA A 188 -23.96 13.97 12.71
CA ALA A 188 -25.04 12.99 12.75
C ALA A 188 -26.19 13.37 11.81
N ALA A 189 -26.58 14.65 11.78
CA ALA A 189 -27.64 15.14 10.89
C ALA A 189 -27.26 14.92 9.41
N SER A 190 -26.02 15.19 9.04
CA SER A 190 -25.50 14.96 7.69
C SER A 190 -25.50 13.49 7.32
N LEU A 191 -24.99 12.62 8.22
CA LEU A 191 -24.95 11.17 8.01
C LEU A 191 -26.35 10.58 7.81
N LEU A 192 -27.30 10.94 8.68
CA LEU A 192 -28.67 10.44 8.63
C LEU A 192 -29.44 10.98 7.43
N TYR A 193 -29.26 12.26 7.08
CA TYR A 193 -29.82 12.83 5.86
C TYR A 193 -29.33 12.06 4.62
N THR A 194 -28.01 11.86 4.52
CA THR A 194 -27.39 11.14 3.41
C THR A 194 -27.90 9.71 3.32
N ALA A 195 -27.93 8.97 4.45
CA ALA A 195 -28.38 7.60 4.48
C ALA A 195 -29.83 7.45 4.03
N LYS A 196 -30.72 8.41 4.42
CA LYS A 196 -32.13 8.41 4.05
C LYS A 196 -32.40 8.83 2.62
N THR A 197 -31.62 9.77 2.10
CA THR A 197 -31.87 10.40 0.80
C THR A 197 -31.18 9.68 -0.36
N TYR A 198 -29.93 9.25 -0.13
CA TYR A 198 -29.08 8.71 -1.20
C TYR A 198 -28.64 7.26 -0.93
N GLY A 199 -28.66 6.84 0.31
CA GLY A 199 -28.16 5.55 0.77
C GLY A 199 -26.95 5.69 1.70
N PRO A 200 -26.77 4.74 2.65
CA PRO A 200 -25.75 4.82 3.68
C PRO A 200 -24.32 4.72 3.12
N ASP A 201 -24.14 4.07 1.98
CA ASP A 201 -22.84 3.86 1.32
C ASP A 201 -22.23 5.13 0.69
N ARG A 202 -22.94 6.28 0.74
CA ARG A 202 -22.42 7.61 0.44
C ARG A 202 -21.75 8.28 1.65
N ASN A 203 -21.76 7.64 2.81
CA ASN A 203 -20.98 8.00 3.98
C ASN A 203 -19.68 7.21 3.94
N ALA A 204 -18.59 7.85 3.59
CA ALA A 204 -17.30 7.22 3.43
C ALA A 204 -16.32 7.62 4.54
N GLY A 205 -15.27 6.86 4.71
CA GLY A 205 -14.19 7.19 5.62
C GLY A 205 -12.86 6.62 5.19
N PHE A 206 -11.81 7.35 5.49
CA PHE A 206 -10.44 7.03 5.12
C PHE A 206 -9.51 7.12 6.33
N SER A 207 -8.66 6.13 6.50
CA SER A 207 -7.57 6.13 7.47
C SER A 207 -6.35 5.42 6.90
N VAL A 208 -5.18 5.73 7.44
CA VAL A 208 -3.92 5.07 7.05
C VAL A 208 -3.75 3.73 7.75
N ILE A 209 -2.68 3.04 7.43
CA ILE A 209 -2.31 1.68 7.82
C ILE A 209 -2.86 1.27 9.20
N PRO A 210 -3.62 0.17 9.28
CA PRO A 210 -4.23 -0.25 10.54
C PRO A 210 -3.22 -0.75 11.59
N ALA A 211 -2.11 -1.35 11.18
CA ALA A 211 -1.12 -1.95 12.07
C ALA A 211 -0.50 -0.98 13.10
N MET A 212 -0.46 0.30 12.77
CA MET A 212 0.17 1.31 13.62
C MET A 212 -0.65 1.72 14.84
N SER A 213 -1.96 1.56 14.79
CA SER A 213 -2.90 1.98 15.83
C SER A 213 -4.21 1.23 15.58
N MET A 214 -4.21 -0.04 15.95
CA MET A 214 -5.18 -1.03 15.50
C MET A 214 -6.60 -0.72 15.95
N LEU A 215 -6.79 -0.33 17.21
CA LEU A 215 -8.11 -0.01 17.77
C LEU A 215 -8.63 1.33 17.26
N SER A 216 -7.75 2.31 17.09
CA SER A 216 -8.12 3.60 16.51
C SER A 216 -8.58 3.47 15.05
N TYR A 217 -7.95 2.60 14.27
CA TYR A 217 -8.43 2.27 12.92
C TYR A 217 -9.78 1.57 12.98
N ALA A 218 -9.85 0.53 13.81
CA ALA A 218 -11.05 -0.31 13.93
C ALA A 218 -12.29 0.49 14.37
N ALA A 219 -12.14 1.50 15.20
CA ALA A 219 -13.26 2.32 15.69
C ALA A 219 -14.03 2.98 14.53
N GLY A 220 -13.33 3.66 13.63
CA GLY A 220 -13.97 4.32 12.48
C GLY A 220 -14.53 3.33 11.46
N ALA A 221 -13.75 2.27 11.16
CA ALA A 221 -14.21 1.23 10.24
C ALA A 221 -15.46 0.50 10.77
N ARG A 222 -15.49 0.16 12.08
CA ARG A 222 -16.65 -0.44 12.75
C ARG A 222 -17.88 0.46 12.68
N PHE A 223 -17.71 1.76 13.01
CA PHE A 223 -18.76 2.74 12.94
C PHE A 223 -19.40 2.81 11.54
N LEU A 224 -18.57 2.91 10.51
CA LEU A 224 -19.03 2.95 9.12
C LEU A 224 -19.72 1.65 8.72
N ASN A 225 -19.14 0.49 9.02
CA ASN A 225 -19.73 -0.80 8.71
C ASN A 225 -21.10 -0.99 9.37
N LEU A 226 -21.25 -0.60 10.64
CA LEU A 226 -22.55 -0.68 11.34
C LEU A 226 -23.60 0.26 10.75
N MET A 227 -23.19 1.41 10.23
CA MET A 227 -24.08 2.34 9.54
C MET A 227 -24.42 1.95 8.09
N GLY A 228 -23.74 0.96 7.52
CA GLY A 228 -23.78 0.66 6.09
C GLY A 228 -22.98 1.64 5.23
N GLY A 229 -22.09 2.41 5.84
CA GLY A 229 -21.15 3.30 5.19
C GLY A 229 -19.98 2.55 4.52
N SER A 230 -19.04 3.27 3.96
CA SER A 230 -17.95 2.71 3.15
C SER A 230 -16.57 3.08 3.71
N PRO A 231 -15.92 2.18 4.48
CA PRO A 231 -14.49 2.32 4.74
C PRO A 231 -13.72 2.23 3.42
N LEU A 232 -12.90 3.21 3.13
CA LEU A 232 -12.08 3.25 1.92
C LEU A 232 -10.71 2.62 2.15
N SER A 233 -10.21 1.91 1.17
CA SER A 233 -8.88 1.31 1.22
C SER A 233 -7.81 2.40 1.13
N PHE A 234 -6.85 2.35 2.04
CA PHE A 234 -5.69 3.22 2.01
C PHE A 234 -4.69 2.79 0.93
N TYR A 235 -4.61 1.50 0.64
CA TYR A 235 -3.58 0.93 -0.21
C TYR A 235 -3.64 1.42 -1.66
N ASP A 236 -4.82 1.49 -2.24
CA ASP A 236 -5.01 1.99 -3.60
C ASP A 236 -4.89 3.51 -3.70
N TRP A 237 -5.15 4.23 -2.60
CA TRP A 237 -4.99 5.68 -2.55
C TRP A 237 -3.54 6.12 -2.73
N TYR A 238 -2.62 5.49 -1.98
CA TYR A 238 -1.19 5.82 -2.06
C TYR A 238 -0.45 5.08 -3.17
N ALA A 239 -1.07 4.11 -3.82
CA ALA A 239 -0.45 3.19 -4.78
C ALA A 239 0.77 2.46 -4.19
N ASP A 240 0.70 2.13 -2.91
CA ASP A 240 1.75 1.43 -2.19
C ASP A 240 1.67 -0.08 -2.34
N LEU A 241 0.73 -0.57 -3.16
CA LEU A 241 0.58 -1.99 -3.44
C LEU A 241 1.64 -2.47 -4.42
N PRO A 242 2.27 -3.63 -4.18
CA PRO A 242 3.06 -4.28 -5.18
C PRO A 242 2.17 -4.69 -6.35
N PRO A 243 2.41 -4.17 -7.55
CA PRO A 243 1.44 -4.31 -8.64
C PRO A 243 1.35 -5.71 -9.23
N SER A 244 2.34 -6.57 -9.04
CA SER A 244 2.38 -7.88 -9.69
C SER A 244 2.46 -9.08 -8.76
N SER A 245 2.91 -8.95 -7.52
CA SER A 245 3.05 -10.11 -6.62
C SER A 245 1.73 -10.87 -6.40
N PRO A 246 0.54 -10.21 -6.26
CA PRO A 246 -0.72 -10.95 -6.18
C PRO A 246 -1.02 -11.80 -7.41
N GLN A 247 -0.54 -11.40 -8.57
CA GLN A 247 -0.73 -12.13 -9.84
C GLN A 247 0.29 -13.26 -10.02
N VAL A 248 1.46 -13.17 -9.37
CA VAL A 248 2.53 -14.16 -9.48
C VAL A 248 2.31 -15.31 -8.49
N TRP A 249 2.03 -15.01 -7.23
CA TRP A 249 1.88 -16.02 -6.17
C TRP A 249 0.69 -15.85 -5.23
N GLY A 250 -0.27 -14.96 -5.58
CA GLY A 250 -1.52 -14.82 -4.83
C GLY A 250 -1.40 -14.06 -3.50
N GLU A 251 -0.22 -13.59 -3.15
CA GLU A 251 0.04 -12.80 -1.94
C GLU A 251 0.44 -11.38 -2.31
N GLN A 252 -0.13 -10.41 -1.61
CA GLN A 252 0.13 -9.00 -1.91
C GLN A 252 1.54 -8.57 -1.51
N THR A 253 1.95 -8.98 -0.33
CA THR A 253 3.27 -8.67 0.22
C THR A 253 3.87 -9.90 0.85
N ASP A 254 5.13 -10.09 0.61
CA ASP A 254 5.93 -11.10 1.27
C ASP A 254 7.07 -10.40 1.99
N THR A 255 6.92 -10.30 3.31
CA THR A 255 7.82 -9.50 4.14
C THR A 255 8.39 -10.39 5.24
N PRO A 256 9.62 -10.89 5.09
CA PRO A 256 10.33 -11.55 6.17
C PRO A 256 10.65 -10.55 7.27
N GLU A 257 10.73 -11.02 8.50
CA GLU A 257 11.20 -10.22 9.61
C GLU A 257 12.63 -9.71 9.35
N SER A 258 12.97 -8.53 9.88
CA SER A 258 14.31 -7.95 9.66
C SER A 258 15.43 -8.82 10.22
N GLY A 259 15.16 -9.62 11.25
CA GLY A 259 16.09 -10.63 11.76
C GLY A 259 16.44 -11.70 10.72
N ASP A 260 15.53 -12.05 9.81
CA ASP A 260 15.78 -13.01 8.74
C ASP A 260 16.82 -12.52 7.71
N TRP A 261 17.00 -11.22 7.56
CA TRP A 261 18.08 -10.68 6.70
C TRP A 261 19.46 -11.15 7.15
N TYR A 262 19.60 -11.40 8.44
CA TYR A 262 20.85 -11.89 9.03
C TYR A 262 21.21 -13.32 8.62
N ASN A 263 20.26 -14.06 8.05
CA ASN A 263 20.44 -15.39 7.47
C ASN A 263 20.91 -15.34 6.00
N ALA A 264 20.83 -14.20 5.34
CA ALA A 264 21.17 -14.05 3.94
C ALA A 264 22.68 -14.16 3.71
N GLY A 265 23.07 -14.76 2.59
CA GLY A 265 24.45 -14.75 2.09
C GLY A 265 24.71 -13.65 1.05
N TYR A 266 23.63 -13.16 0.43
CA TYR A 266 23.63 -12.07 -0.55
C TYR A 266 22.34 -11.26 -0.47
N ILE A 267 22.45 -9.95 -0.42
CA ILE A 267 21.28 -9.03 -0.36
C ILE A 267 21.39 -7.99 -1.46
N MET A 268 20.33 -7.81 -2.23
CA MET A 268 20.17 -6.63 -3.08
C MET A 268 19.09 -5.71 -2.47
N THR A 269 19.44 -4.46 -2.21
CA THR A 269 18.45 -3.41 -1.93
C THR A 269 18.06 -2.77 -3.25
N TRP A 270 16.83 -3.01 -3.72
CA TRP A 270 16.37 -2.53 -5.01
C TRP A 270 15.32 -1.43 -4.82
N GLY A 271 15.69 -0.19 -5.13
CA GLY A 271 14.83 0.97 -4.88
C GLY A 271 14.42 1.15 -3.43
N SER A 272 15.22 0.63 -2.49
CA SER A 272 14.94 0.61 -1.04
C SER A 272 16.04 1.31 -0.26
N ASN A 273 15.71 2.44 0.36
CA ASN A 273 16.62 3.17 1.24
C ASN A 273 16.39 2.77 2.71
N VAL A 274 16.80 1.55 3.05
CA VAL A 274 16.57 0.91 4.36
C VAL A 274 17.01 1.78 5.54
N PRO A 275 18.21 2.38 5.58
CA PRO A 275 18.67 3.17 6.73
C PRO A 275 17.79 4.39 7.01
N LEU A 276 17.14 4.96 5.99
CA LEU A 276 16.25 6.10 6.14
C LEU A 276 14.80 5.67 6.43
N THR A 277 14.28 4.70 5.67
CA THR A 277 12.86 4.32 5.72
C THR A 277 12.57 3.22 6.74
N ARG A 278 13.62 2.51 7.19
CA ARG A 278 13.58 1.41 8.15
C ARG A 278 14.65 1.58 9.23
N THR A 279 14.80 2.80 9.72
CA THR A 279 15.88 3.17 10.66
C THR A 279 16.06 2.18 11.81
N PRO A 280 15.00 1.69 12.49
CA PRO A 280 15.15 0.71 13.57
C PRO A 280 15.72 -0.64 13.14
N ASP A 281 15.61 -0.99 11.87
CA ASP A 281 16.03 -2.28 11.31
C ASP A 281 17.34 -2.20 10.53
N ALA A 282 17.87 -0.99 10.33
CA ALA A 282 19.09 -0.75 9.53
C ALA A 282 20.32 -1.49 10.07
N HIS A 283 20.38 -1.75 11.38
CA HIS A 283 21.49 -2.47 11.97
C HIS A 283 21.61 -3.91 11.45
N PHE A 284 20.48 -4.63 11.23
CA PHE A 284 20.51 -5.95 10.63
C PHE A 284 21.18 -5.95 9.24
N LEU A 285 20.87 -4.94 8.41
CA LEU A 285 21.46 -4.81 7.08
C LEU A 285 22.97 -4.49 7.15
N THR A 286 23.39 -3.71 8.13
CA THR A 286 24.82 -3.37 8.28
C THR A 286 25.60 -4.47 8.96
N GLU A 287 25.06 -5.10 9.97
CA GLU A 287 25.73 -6.14 10.77
C GLU A 287 25.87 -7.46 10.03
N VAL A 288 24.92 -7.83 9.15
CA VAL A 288 25.03 -9.05 8.34
C VAL A 288 26.29 -9.08 7.49
N ARG A 289 26.84 -7.94 7.13
CA ARG A 289 28.11 -7.81 6.39
C ARG A 289 29.31 -8.33 7.18
N TYR A 290 29.27 -8.29 8.52
CA TYR A 290 30.32 -8.88 9.35
C TYR A 290 30.36 -10.41 9.28
N LYS A 291 29.29 -11.05 8.81
CA LYS A 291 29.25 -12.49 8.50
C LYS A 291 29.77 -12.80 7.09
N GLY A 292 30.14 -11.80 6.32
CA GLY A 292 30.59 -11.94 4.93
C GLY A 292 29.46 -11.88 3.90
N THR A 293 28.23 -11.53 4.29
CA THR A 293 27.14 -11.28 3.35
C THR A 293 27.46 -10.06 2.50
N LYS A 294 27.35 -10.22 1.19
CA LYS A 294 27.52 -9.12 0.23
C LYS A 294 26.21 -8.37 0.09
N VAL A 295 26.27 -7.04 0.19
CA VAL A 295 25.13 -6.14 0.01
C VAL A 295 25.34 -5.30 -1.24
N VAL A 296 24.38 -5.32 -2.15
CA VAL A 296 24.39 -4.54 -3.40
C VAL A 296 23.19 -3.60 -3.41
N SER A 297 23.42 -2.32 -3.70
CA SER A 297 22.37 -1.33 -3.86
C SER A 297 22.08 -1.08 -5.33
N VAL A 298 20.81 -1.19 -5.72
CA VAL A 298 20.31 -0.83 -7.05
C VAL A 298 19.40 0.37 -6.89
N SER A 299 19.85 1.54 -7.28
CA SER A 299 19.13 2.80 -7.13
C SER A 299 19.63 3.87 -8.09
N PRO A 300 18.77 4.84 -8.49
CA PRO A 300 19.17 5.92 -9.39
C PRO A 300 20.06 6.97 -8.71
N ASP A 301 20.11 7.02 -7.38
CA ASP A 301 20.85 8.00 -6.60
C ASP A 301 21.74 7.33 -5.54
N TYR A 302 22.75 8.06 -5.09
CA TYR A 302 23.65 7.64 -4.01
C TYR A 302 23.01 7.97 -2.65
N ALA A 303 22.11 7.10 -2.22
CA ALA A 303 21.36 7.24 -0.96
C ALA A 303 22.06 6.54 0.22
N GLU A 304 21.46 6.61 1.41
CA GLU A 304 22.03 6.03 2.64
C GLU A 304 22.24 4.50 2.53
N SER A 305 21.38 3.78 1.82
CA SER A 305 21.56 2.34 1.55
C SER A 305 22.85 2.08 0.80
N THR A 306 23.23 2.97 -0.11
CA THR A 306 24.44 2.83 -0.92
C THR A 306 25.69 2.97 -0.06
N THR A 307 25.68 3.83 0.95
CA THR A 307 26.84 4.03 1.83
C THR A 307 27.22 2.78 2.63
N SER A 308 26.25 1.89 2.87
CA SER A 308 26.44 0.61 3.58
C SER A 308 26.51 -0.60 2.65
N SER A 309 26.58 -0.40 1.34
CA SER A 309 26.64 -1.47 0.33
C SER A 309 28.08 -1.72 -0.14
N ASP A 310 28.33 -2.93 -0.63
CA ASP A 310 29.61 -3.32 -1.22
C ASP A 310 29.72 -2.93 -2.70
N ALA A 311 28.58 -2.74 -3.36
CA ALA A 311 28.49 -2.28 -4.74
C ALA A 311 27.21 -1.45 -4.95
N TRP A 312 27.27 -0.55 -5.93
CA TRP A 312 26.15 0.29 -6.34
C TRP A 312 25.95 0.20 -7.85
N LEU A 313 24.75 -0.21 -8.25
CA LEU A 313 24.28 -0.20 -9.62
C LEU A 313 23.42 1.05 -9.83
N ASN A 314 23.99 2.05 -10.51
CA ASN A 314 23.30 3.31 -10.81
C ASN A 314 22.39 3.12 -12.02
N VAL A 315 21.21 2.57 -11.77
CA VAL A 315 20.19 2.35 -12.79
C VAL A 315 19.42 3.65 -13.07
N LYS A 316 19.21 4.01 -14.34
CA LYS A 316 18.32 5.11 -14.68
C LYS A 316 16.91 4.82 -14.15
N ALA A 317 16.29 5.84 -13.56
CA ALA A 317 14.96 5.73 -12.96
C ALA A 317 13.93 5.16 -13.95
N GLY A 318 13.19 4.13 -13.52
CA GLY A 318 12.14 3.48 -14.32
C GLY A 318 12.61 2.48 -15.36
N THR A 319 13.93 2.19 -15.44
CA THR A 319 14.50 1.23 -16.40
C THR A 319 14.92 -0.09 -15.78
N ASP A 320 14.53 -0.33 -14.55
CA ASP A 320 14.91 -1.48 -13.70
C ASP A 320 14.60 -2.82 -14.37
N ALA A 321 13.51 -2.91 -15.14
CA ALA A 321 13.12 -4.13 -15.86
C ALA A 321 14.20 -4.58 -16.85
N ALA A 322 14.86 -3.66 -17.55
CA ALA A 322 15.91 -4.00 -18.49
C ALA A 322 17.12 -4.63 -17.79
N LEU A 323 17.52 -4.13 -16.62
CA LEU A 323 18.56 -4.72 -15.81
C LEU A 323 18.16 -6.12 -15.32
N ALA A 324 16.96 -6.26 -14.79
CA ALA A 324 16.46 -7.55 -14.30
C ALA A 324 16.35 -8.59 -15.41
N MET A 325 15.87 -8.20 -16.59
CA MET A 325 15.83 -9.08 -17.76
C MET A 325 17.21 -9.55 -18.18
N ALA A 326 18.19 -8.66 -18.23
CA ALA A 326 19.56 -9.03 -18.57
C ALA A 326 20.20 -9.96 -17.53
N MET A 327 19.97 -9.71 -16.25
CA MET A 327 20.39 -10.63 -15.18
C MET A 327 19.72 -12.00 -15.33
N GLY A 328 18.42 -12.04 -15.62
CA GLY A 328 17.67 -13.27 -15.90
C GLY A 328 18.20 -14.02 -17.11
N HIS A 329 18.59 -13.31 -18.18
CA HIS A 329 19.24 -13.91 -19.36
C HIS A 329 20.55 -14.65 -18.97
N VAL A 330 21.40 -14.01 -18.17
CA VAL A 330 22.65 -14.66 -17.67
C VAL A 330 22.33 -15.89 -16.83
N ILE A 331 21.39 -15.79 -15.91
CA ILE A 331 21.01 -16.90 -15.03
C ILE A 331 20.47 -18.07 -15.82
N LEU A 332 19.53 -17.83 -16.74
CA LEU A 332 18.94 -18.88 -17.57
C LEU A 332 20.01 -19.55 -18.47
N LYS A 333 20.87 -18.75 -19.12
CA LYS A 333 21.92 -19.28 -19.98
C LYS A 333 22.91 -20.15 -19.21
N GLU A 334 23.46 -19.63 -18.11
CA GLU A 334 24.55 -20.30 -17.42
C GLU A 334 24.08 -21.42 -16.46
N TYR A 335 22.96 -21.23 -15.75
CA TYR A 335 22.55 -22.16 -14.70
C TYR A 335 21.49 -23.17 -15.15
N TYR A 336 20.68 -22.84 -16.17
CA TYR A 336 19.68 -23.78 -16.66
C TYR A 336 20.13 -24.52 -17.93
N ILE A 337 20.92 -23.89 -18.80
CA ILE A 337 21.37 -24.50 -20.05
C ILE A 337 22.79 -25.05 -19.93
N ASP A 338 23.79 -24.23 -19.49
CA ASP A 338 25.19 -24.64 -19.50
C ASP A 338 25.55 -25.56 -18.32
N LYS A 339 25.15 -25.20 -17.11
CA LYS A 339 25.44 -25.95 -15.87
C LYS A 339 24.36 -26.95 -15.49
N GLU A 340 23.13 -26.73 -15.92
CA GLU A 340 21.95 -27.50 -15.55
C GLU A 340 21.80 -27.69 -14.02
N THR A 341 21.93 -26.59 -13.27
CA THR A 341 21.98 -26.58 -11.80
C THR A 341 20.80 -27.35 -11.18
N PRO A 342 21.04 -28.50 -10.50
CA PRO A 342 19.95 -29.35 -10.02
C PRO A 342 19.01 -28.64 -9.07
N TYR A 343 19.53 -27.84 -8.15
CA TYR A 343 18.72 -27.12 -7.16
C TYR A 343 17.69 -26.18 -7.82
N PHE A 344 18.10 -25.45 -8.86
CA PHE A 344 17.19 -24.54 -9.56
C PHE A 344 16.13 -25.29 -10.38
N LYS A 345 16.54 -26.39 -11.04
CA LYS A 345 15.60 -27.24 -11.80
C LYS A 345 14.59 -27.94 -10.90
N GLU A 346 15.01 -28.44 -9.75
CA GLU A 346 14.12 -29.06 -8.76
C GLU A 346 13.12 -28.06 -8.22
N TYR A 347 13.59 -26.86 -7.85
CA TYR A 347 12.72 -25.77 -7.40
C TYR A 347 11.71 -25.39 -8.50
N ALA A 348 12.17 -25.23 -9.73
CA ALA A 348 11.32 -24.89 -10.87
C ALA A 348 10.20 -25.93 -11.10
N LYS A 349 10.50 -27.22 -10.94
CA LYS A 349 9.53 -28.31 -11.08
C LYS A 349 8.46 -28.32 -10.00
N GLU A 350 8.81 -28.00 -8.75
CA GLU A 350 7.95 -28.14 -7.58
C GLU A 350 7.17 -26.86 -7.26
N PHE A 351 7.78 -25.68 -7.43
CA PHE A 351 7.24 -24.42 -6.90
C PHE A 351 6.88 -23.39 -7.96
N THR A 352 6.99 -23.73 -9.25
CA THR A 352 6.65 -22.81 -10.33
C THR A 352 5.71 -23.43 -11.36
N ASP A 353 5.19 -22.62 -12.27
CA ASP A 353 4.38 -23.05 -13.40
C ASP A 353 5.22 -23.49 -14.62
N MET A 354 6.55 -23.45 -14.51
CA MET A 354 7.46 -23.76 -15.62
C MET A 354 7.19 -25.09 -16.34
N PRO A 355 6.80 -26.21 -15.67
CA PRO A 355 6.54 -27.46 -16.37
C PRO A 355 5.15 -27.56 -17.05
N PHE A 356 4.24 -26.61 -16.79
CA PHE A 356 2.89 -26.70 -17.35
C PHE A 356 2.86 -26.45 -18.86
N LEU A 357 1.92 -27.13 -19.54
CA LEU A 357 1.73 -27.01 -20.97
C LEU A 357 0.89 -25.79 -21.34
N VAL A 358 1.37 -25.03 -22.32
CA VAL A 358 0.73 -23.86 -22.88
C VAL A 358 0.38 -24.12 -24.33
N ARG A 359 -0.82 -23.81 -24.74
CA ARG A 359 -1.29 -23.88 -26.13
C ARG A 359 -0.61 -22.80 -26.97
N VAL A 360 -0.24 -23.15 -28.20
CA VAL A 360 0.30 -22.21 -29.18
C VAL A 360 -0.79 -21.98 -30.21
N GLU A 361 -1.28 -20.77 -30.32
CA GLU A 361 -2.49 -20.44 -31.05
C GLU A 361 -2.30 -19.23 -32.00
N ASP A 362 -3.07 -19.20 -33.06
CA ASP A 362 -3.22 -17.96 -33.86
C ASP A 362 -4.24 -17.06 -33.16
N ILE A 363 -3.74 -16.00 -32.54
CA ILE A 363 -4.56 -15.00 -31.87
C ILE A 363 -4.47 -13.70 -32.67
N ASN A 364 -5.58 -13.25 -33.23
CA ASN A 364 -5.65 -12.02 -34.00
C ASN A 364 -4.76 -11.99 -35.26
N GLY A 365 -4.43 -13.15 -35.86
CA GLY A 365 -3.57 -13.25 -37.03
C GLY A 365 -2.07 -13.30 -36.71
N ALA A 366 -1.71 -13.59 -35.47
CA ALA A 366 -0.34 -13.78 -35.02
C ALA A 366 -0.25 -15.06 -34.19
N VAL A 367 0.75 -15.89 -34.44
CA VAL A 367 1.01 -17.08 -33.64
C VAL A 367 1.61 -16.64 -32.31
N GLN A 368 0.95 -16.99 -31.22
CA GLN A 368 1.27 -16.52 -29.87
C GLN A 368 1.09 -17.66 -28.84
N PRO A 369 1.72 -17.55 -27.67
CA PRO A 369 1.31 -18.33 -26.50
C PRO A 369 -0.14 -18.01 -26.14
N GLY A 370 -0.97 -19.06 -26.02
CA GLY A 370 -2.35 -18.97 -25.62
C GLY A 370 -2.52 -19.26 -24.12
N ARG A 371 -3.64 -19.86 -23.75
CA ARG A 371 -3.89 -20.28 -22.37
C ARG A 371 -3.19 -21.61 -22.04
N PHE A 372 -3.12 -21.93 -20.77
CA PHE A 372 -2.70 -23.24 -20.31
C PHE A 372 -3.59 -24.36 -20.89
N LEU A 373 -2.98 -25.49 -21.24
CA LEU A 373 -3.72 -26.71 -21.48
C LEU A 373 -4.24 -27.25 -20.15
N ASN A 374 -5.49 -27.69 -20.11
CA ASN A 374 -6.13 -28.16 -18.90
C ASN A 374 -6.86 -29.50 -19.09
N ALA A 375 -7.34 -30.07 -17.99
CA ALA A 375 -7.99 -31.38 -18.00
C ALA A 375 -9.29 -31.42 -18.84
N LYS A 376 -10.01 -30.31 -18.95
CA LYS A 376 -11.21 -30.21 -19.78
C LYS A 376 -10.88 -30.34 -21.29
N ASP A 377 -9.74 -29.78 -21.71
CA ASP A 377 -9.26 -29.97 -23.09
C ASP A 377 -9.00 -31.45 -23.41
N LEU A 378 -8.63 -32.22 -22.40
CA LEU A 378 -8.39 -33.67 -22.51
C LEU A 378 -9.66 -34.52 -22.31
N GLY A 379 -10.83 -33.86 -22.27
CA GLY A 379 -12.13 -34.56 -22.20
C GLY A 379 -12.64 -34.82 -20.78
N ARG A 380 -11.99 -34.32 -19.74
CA ARG A 380 -12.47 -34.43 -18.35
C ARG A 380 -13.74 -33.58 -18.16
N GLN A 381 -14.69 -34.09 -17.37
CA GLN A 381 -16.00 -33.48 -17.17
C GLN A 381 -16.29 -33.14 -15.71
N GLU A 382 -15.42 -33.46 -14.78
CA GLU A 382 -15.57 -33.11 -13.37
C GLU A 382 -15.60 -31.58 -13.16
N GLU A 383 -16.23 -31.17 -12.08
CA GLU A 383 -16.27 -29.77 -11.66
C GLU A 383 -14.85 -29.24 -11.43
N GLY A 384 -14.54 -28.10 -12.03
CA GLY A 384 -13.21 -27.50 -11.93
C GLY A 384 -12.15 -28.08 -12.91
N ALA A 385 -12.54 -28.95 -13.86
CA ALA A 385 -11.59 -29.51 -14.83
C ALA A 385 -10.85 -28.46 -15.66
N ASP A 386 -11.44 -27.29 -15.86
CA ASP A 386 -10.83 -26.13 -16.54
C ASP A 386 -9.78 -25.40 -15.71
N PHE A 387 -9.70 -25.68 -14.40
CA PHE A 387 -8.66 -25.17 -13.50
C PHE A 387 -7.54 -26.21 -13.22
N HIS A 388 -7.70 -27.46 -13.66
CA HIS A 388 -6.68 -28.49 -13.52
C HIS A 388 -5.69 -28.42 -14.68
N MET A 389 -4.57 -27.72 -14.46
CA MET A 389 -3.48 -27.62 -15.42
C MET A 389 -2.75 -28.95 -15.55
N VAL A 390 -2.16 -29.19 -16.71
CA VAL A 390 -1.49 -30.45 -17.00
C VAL A 390 -0.02 -30.24 -17.35
N LEU A 391 0.76 -31.28 -17.09
CA LEU A 391 2.18 -31.34 -17.40
C LEU A 391 2.54 -32.75 -17.93
N ILE A 392 3.76 -32.91 -18.44
CA ILE A 392 4.29 -34.21 -18.84
C ILE A 392 5.11 -34.78 -17.70
N ASP A 393 4.80 -36.00 -17.32
CA ASP A 393 5.60 -36.78 -16.37
C ASP A 393 6.80 -37.40 -17.06
N GLU A 394 8.00 -37.12 -16.60
CA GLU A 394 9.26 -37.64 -17.17
C GLU A 394 9.38 -39.15 -16.97
N ILE A 395 8.77 -39.68 -15.89
CA ILE A 395 8.83 -41.12 -15.57
C ILE A 395 8.01 -41.96 -16.55
N THR A 396 6.80 -41.54 -16.85
CA THR A 396 5.83 -42.27 -17.69
C THR A 396 5.77 -41.76 -19.13
N ASN A 397 6.27 -40.58 -19.37
CA ASN A 397 6.12 -39.82 -20.63
C ASN A 397 4.65 -39.54 -20.99
N GLU A 398 3.76 -39.50 -20.02
CA GLU A 398 2.34 -39.23 -20.19
C GLU A 398 2.00 -37.81 -19.72
N ILE A 399 0.91 -37.27 -20.26
CA ILE A 399 0.32 -36.02 -19.78
C ILE A 399 -0.52 -36.37 -18.55
N VAL A 400 -0.20 -35.75 -17.42
CA VAL A 400 -0.84 -35.97 -16.12
C VAL A 400 -1.33 -34.70 -15.47
N ILE A 401 -2.28 -34.82 -14.55
CA ILE A 401 -2.76 -33.75 -13.70
C ILE A 401 -2.03 -33.87 -12.35
N PRO A 402 -1.20 -32.91 -11.96
CA PRO A 402 -0.57 -32.94 -10.64
C PRO A 402 -1.56 -32.57 -9.53
N ASN A 403 -1.32 -33.05 -8.31
CA ASN A 403 -2.01 -32.58 -7.11
C ASN A 403 -1.61 -31.15 -6.78
N GLY A 404 -2.52 -30.39 -6.12
CA GLY A 404 -2.24 -29.06 -5.60
C GLY A 404 -2.44 -27.93 -6.58
N THR A 405 -3.14 -28.16 -7.69
CA THR A 405 -3.60 -27.10 -8.56
C THR A 405 -4.68 -26.26 -7.86
N MET A 406 -5.00 -25.10 -8.43
CA MET A 406 -5.97 -24.16 -7.85
C MET A 406 -7.35 -24.80 -7.60
N GLY A 407 -7.78 -25.76 -8.43
CA GLY A 407 -9.03 -26.48 -8.27
C GLY A 407 -9.12 -27.34 -7.00
N GLU A 408 -7.99 -27.72 -6.41
CA GLU A 408 -7.93 -28.56 -5.20
C GLU A 408 -7.89 -27.78 -3.90
N ARG A 409 -7.61 -26.50 -3.94
CA ARG A 409 -7.39 -25.69 -2.74
C ARG A 409 -8.56 -25.71 -1.76
N HIS A 410 -9.77 -25.58 -2.26
CA HIS A 410 -10.98 -25.46 -1.42
C HIS A 410 -11.58 -26.80 -1.04
N THR A 411 -11.43 -27.82 -1.90
CA THR A 411 -11.98 -29.16 -1.68
C THR A 411 -11.08 -30.01 -0.81
N ASN A 412 -9.75 -29.80 -0.86
CA ASN A 412 -8.77 -30.53 -0.07
C ASN A 412 -7.62 -29.60 0.35
N PRO A 413 -7.73 -28.90 1.53
CA PRO A 413 -6.71 -27.98 2.01
C PRO A 413 -5.31 -28.55 2.14
N GLN A 414 -5.19 -29.88 2.34
CA GLN A 414 -3.88 -30.56 2.44
C GLN A 414 -3.20 -30.76 1.08
N LYS A 415 -3.91 -30.54 -0.01
CA LYS A 415 -3.40 -30.68 -1.38
C LYS A 415 -3.33 -29.34 -2.13
N TRP A 416 -3.32 -28.27 -1.41
CA TRP A 416 -3.29 -26.93 -1.98
C TRP A 416 -1.95 -26.60 -2.66
N ASN A 417 -0.84 -27.07 -2.15
CA ASN A 417 0.47 -26.90 -2.78
C ASN A 417 0.76 -28.06 -3.73
N LEU A 418 1.48 -27.78 -4.82
CA LEU A 418 1.92 -28.81 -5.77
C LEU A 418 2.73 -29.89 -5.04
N ARG A 419 2.36 -31.13 -5.22
CA ARG A 419 2.94 -32.26 -4.48
C ARG A 419 3.54 -33.31 -5.39
N LEU A 420 4.00 -33.02 -6.53
CA LEU A 420 4.65 -33.99 -7.42
C LEU A 420 4.06 -35.42 -7.37
N GLU A 421 2.72 -35.48 -7.32
CA GLU A 421 1.91 -36.67 -7.32
C GLU A 421 0.85 -36.58 -8.40
N ASN A 422 0.62 -37.63 -9.15
CA ASN A 422 -0.48 -37.73 -10.10
C ASN A 422 -1.81 -37.69 -9.32
N ARG A 423 -2.68 -36.78 -9.64
CA ARG A 423 -3.99 -36.58 -8.99
C ARG A 423 -4.88 -37.81 -9.02
N ASP A 424 -4.86 -38.56 -10.14
CA ASP A 424 -5.75 -39.71 -10.34
C ASP A 424 -5.24 -40.96 -9.67
N THR A 425 -3.93 -41.19 -9.66
CA THR A 425 -3.32 -42.42 -9.17
C THR A 425 -2.62 -42.29 -7.83
N GLY A 426 -2.25 -41.07 -7.43
CA GLY A 426 -1.40 -40.82 -6.26
C GLY A 426 0.07 -41.23 -6.47
N ALA A 427 0.45 -41.64 -7.66
CA ALA A 427 1.83 -42.01 -7.97
C ALA A 427 2.73 -40.78 -8.01
N LYS A 428 3.99 -40.91 -7.58
CA LYS A 428 4.98 -39.84 -7.72
C LYS A 428 5.21 -39.53 -9.19
N ILE A 429 5.31 -38.26 -9.51
CA ILE A 429 5.65 -37.74 -10.83
C ILE A 429 6.97 -36.96 -10.79
N ASP A 430 7.62 -36.87 -11.95
CA ASP A 430 8.75 -35.96 -12.18
C ASP A 430 8.39 -35.04 -13.35
N PRO A 431 8.00 -33.75 -13.07
CA PRO A 431 7.60 -32.83 -14.11
C PRO A 431 8.71 -32.57 -15.13
N ARG A 432 8.36 -32.70 -16.43
CA ARG A 432 9.26 -32.34 -17.53
C ARG A 432 9.28 -30.83 -17.72
N LEU A 433 10.46 -30.20 -17.64
CA LEU A 433 10.58 -28.75 -17.85
C LEU A 433 10.51 -28.36 -19.32
N SER A 434 11.06 -29.15 -20.22
CA SER A 434 11.19 -28.80 -21.63
C SER A 434 10.72 -29.90 -22.57
N VAL A 435 10.07 -29.55 -23.67
CA VAL A 435 9.76 -30.47 -24.77
C VAL A 435 10.79 -30.45 -25.89
N PHE A 436 11.95 -29.85 -25.66
CA PHE A 436 12.98 -29.63 -26.68
C PHE A 436 13.47 -30.90 -27.37
N ASP A 437 13.73 -31.94 -26.59
CA ASP A 437 14.25 -33.21 -27.12
C ASP A 437 13.17 -34.09 -27.78
N GLN A 438 11.91 -33.87 -27.43
CA GLN A 438 10.73 -34.56 -27.99
C GLN A 438 9.98 -33.71 -29.02
N ARG A 439 10.51 -32.54 -29.38
CA ARG A 439 9.83 -31.63 -30.30
C ARG A 439 9.49 -32.29 -31.64
N GLU A 440 8.28 -32.09 -32.04
CA GLU A 440 7.81 -32.48 -33.36
C GLU A 440 8.03 -31.37 -34.38
N ASP A 441 8.02 -30.13 -33.91
CA ASP A 441 8.17 -28.96 -34.76
C ASP A 441 8.86 -27.79 -33.97
N VAL A 442 9.32 -26.83 -34.73
CA VAL A 442 9.79 -25.53 -34.22
C VAL A 442 8.81 -24.47 -34.71
N THR A 443 8.17 -23.80 -33.75
CA THR A 443 7.18 -22.77 -34.07
C THR A 443 7.71 -21.39 -33.70
N VAL A 444 7.63 -20.43 -34.60
CA VAL A 444 7.96 -19.04 -34.32
C VAL A 444 6.75 -18.37 -33.72
N VAL A 445 6.90 -17.83 -32.52
CA VAL A 445 5.85 -17.08 -31.81
C VAL A 445 6.22 -15.60 -31.71
N LYS A 446 5.18 -14.78 -31.70
CA LYS A 446 5.31 -13.35 -31.45
C LYS A 446 5.07 -13.06 -29.96
N LEU A 447 5.99 -12.32 -29.37
CA LEU A 447 5.93 -11.92 -27.95
C LEU A 447 5.91 -10.39 -27.84
N PRO A 448 5.28 -9.81 -26.81
CA PRO A 448 5.32 -8.38 -26.58
C PRO A 448 6.75 -7.90 -26.27
N TYR A 449 7.10 -6.74 -26.80
CA TYR A 449 8.38 -6.09 -26.56
C TYR A 449 8.20 -4.57 -26.55
N PHE A 450 8.78 -3.89 -25.58
CA PHE A 450 8.61 -2.44 -25.37
C PHE A 450 9.94 -1.68 -25.28
N GLY A 451 11.04 -2.29 -25.74
CA GLY A 451 12.37 -1.75 -25.54
C GLY A 451 12.80 -0.68 -26.56
N ASP A 452 12.25 -0.69 -27.76
CA ASP A 452 12.59 0.27 -28.84
C ASP A 452 11.47 0.37 -29.88
N GLU A 453 11.63 1.34 -30.80
CA GLU A 453 10.67 1.56 -31.89
C GLU A 453 10.91 0.62 -33.10
N GLU A 454 12.12 0.06 -33.25
CA GLU A 454 12.51 -0.78 -34.39
C GLU A 454 11.66 -2.05 -34.47
N HIS A 455 11.40 -2.67 -33.32
CA HIS A 455 10.61 -3.90 -33.21
C HIS A 455 9.10 -3.65 -33.20
N GLU A 456 8.67 -2.42 -33.27
CA GLU A 456 7.24 -2.07 -33.26
C GLU A 456 6.41 -2.72 -32.12
N GLY A 457 7.02 -2.97 -30.95
CA GLY A 457 6.40 -3.58 -29.78
C GLY A 457 6.21 -5.10 -29.86
N VAL A 458 6.88 -5.79 -30.80
CA VAL A 458 6.81 -7.24 -31.01
C VAL A 458 8.19 -7.81 -31.29
N ILE A 459 8.49 -8.96 -30.67
CA ILE A 459 9.71 -9.72 -30.93
C ILE A 459 9.32 -11.14 -31.36
N GLU A 460 10.08 -11.71 -32.30
CA GLU A 460 9.88 -13.06 -32.80
C GLU A 460 10.85 -14.06 -32.17
N ARG A 461 10.31 -15.13 -31.59
CA ARG A 461 11.09 -16.17 -30.90
C ARG A 461 10.69 -17.56 -31.39
N ALA A 462 11.66 -18.44 -31.57
CA ALA A 462 11.41 -19.83 -31.89
C ALA A 462 11.27 -20.66 -30.61
N ILE A 463 10.27 -21.54 -30.57
CA ILE A 463 9.99 -22.45 -29.47
C ILE A 463 9.84 -23.90 -29.99
N PRO A 464 10.23 -24.90 -29.18
CA PRO A 464 9.93 -26.30 -29.49
C PRO A 464 8.44 -26.54 -29.19
N THR A 465 7.79 -27.32 -30.07
CA THR A 465 6.37 -27.67 -29.89
C THR A 465 6.17 -29.18 -30.12
N ILE A 466 5.15 -29.71 -29.41
CA ILE A 466 4.57 -31.04 -29.63
C ILE A 466 3.07 -30.90 -29.91
N THR A 467 2.45 -31.93 -30.46
CA THR A 467 1.01 -31.95 -30.75
C THR A 467 0.26 -32.79 -29.73
N VAL A 468 -0.76 -32.20 -29.10
CA VAL A 468 -1.64 -32.89 -28.14
C VAL A 468 -3.04 -32.99 -28.74
N GLN A 469 -3.63 -34.20 -28.65
CA GLN A 469 -5.01 -34.42 -29.05
C GLN A 469 -5.94 -33.90 -27.96
N THR A 470 -6.83 -33.00 -28.32
CA THR A 470 -7.85 -32.43 -27.43
C THR A 470 -9.25 -32.76 -27.95
N VAL A 471 -10.27 -32.44 -27.14
CA VAL A 471 -11.68 -32.61 -27.57
C VAL A 471 -12.04 -31.78 -28.80
N ASP A 472 -11.33 -30.68 -29.03
CA ASP A 472 -11.53 -29.76 -30.15
C ASP A 472 -10.60 -30.09 -31.35
N GLY A 473 -9.80 -31.14 -31.25
CA GLY A 473 -8.83 -31.55 -32.27
C GLY A 473 -7.36 -31.39 -31.78
N PRO A 474 -6.41 -31.59 -32.69
CA PRO A 474 -4.99 -31.48 -32.38
C PRO A 474 -4.58 -30.03 -32.14
N VAL A 475 -3.84 -29.77 -31.06
CA VAL A 475 -3.28 -28.45 -30.73
C VAL A 475 -1.77 -28.54 -30.50
N LYS A 476 -1.03 -27.54 -30.95
CA LYS A 476 0.39 -27.41 -30.62
C LYS A 476 0.51 -26.87 -29.20
N VAL A 477 1.43 -27.47 -28.43
CA VAL A 477 1.75 -27.02 -27.07
C VAL A 477 3.25 -26.95 -26.85
N THR A 478 3.64 -26.16 -25.89
CA THR A 478 5.00 -26.05 -25.36
C THR A 478 4.93 -25.92 -23.85
N THR A 479 6.05 -25.87 -23.14
CA THR A 479 6.08 -25.60 -21.70
C THR A 479 6.28 -24.12 -21.42
N VAL A 480 5.88 -23.66 -20.22
CA VAL A 480 6.21 -22.29 -19.77
C VAL A 480 7.73 -22.09 -19.74
N TYR A 481 8.49 -23.09 -19.31
CA TYR A 481 9.95 -23.06 -19.33
C TYR A 481 10.53 -22.76 -20.72
N ASP A 482 10.06 -23.45 -21.77
CA ASP A 482 10.49 -23.22 -23.15
C ASP A 482 10.13 -21.81 -23.63
N LEU A 483 8.98 -21.30 -23.23
CA LEU A 483 8.56 -19.92 -23.50
C LEU A 483 9.43 -18.88 -22.76
N ILE A 484 9.81 -19.14 -21.50
CA ILE A 484 10.70 -18.26 -20.74
C ILE A 484 12.06 -18.19 -21.41
N LEU A 485 12.66 -19.32 -21.76
CA LEU A 485 13.96 -19.36 -22.47
C LEU A 485 13.90 -18.55 -23.77
N ALA A 486 12.85 -18.76 -24.56
CA ALA A 486 12.64 -18.02 -25.79
C ALA A 486 12.45 -16.52 -25.53
N ASN A 487 11.59 -16.13 -24.57
CA ASN A 487 11.36 -14.72 -24.26
C ASN A 487 12.65 -14.00 -23.85
N TYR A 488 13.47 -14.64 -23.01
CA TYR A 488 14.76 -14.08 -22.60
C TYR A 488 15.86 -14.13 -23.69
N GLY A 489 15.52 -14.65 -24.88
CA GLY A 489 16.43 -14.69 -26.03
C GLY A 489 17.58 -15.67 -25.91
N ILE A 490 17.38 -16.77 -25.17
CA ILE A 490 18.40 -17.82 -25.01
C ILE A 490 18.52 -18.63 -26.31
N ASP A 491 19.70 -18.63 -26.93
CA ASP A 491 19.98 -19.43 -28.12
C ASP A 491 20.02 -20.93 -27.79
N ARG A 492 19.15 -21.67 -28.44
CA ARG A 492 19.07 -23.15 -28.36
C ARG A 492 19.31 -23.82 -29.71
N GLY A 493 19.79 -23.08 -30.72
CA GLY A 493 20.06 -23.61 -32.07
C GLY A 493 18.80 -23.92 -32.90
N ILE A 494 17.65 -23.33 -32.52
CA ILE A 494 16.36 -23.57 -33.24
C ILE A 494 15.86 -22.33 -34.01
N GLY A 495 16.67 -21.26 -34.06
CA GLY A 495 16.34 -20.05 -34.76
C GLY A 495 15.56 -19.03 -33.91
N GLY A 496 14.95 -18.07 -34.56
CA GLY A 496 14.35 -16.91 -33.93
C GLY A 496 15.36 -15.79 -33.69
N GLU A 497 14.90 -14.69 -33.12
CA GLU A 497 15.75 -13.55 -32.79
C GLU A 497 16.39 -13.77 -31.40
N VAL A 498 17.57 -14.41 -31.37
CA VAL A 498 18.27 -14.83 -30.16
C VAL A 498 19.68 -14.28 -30.12
N ALA A 499 20.25 -14.18 -28.92
CA ALA A 499 21.60 -13.72 -28.72
C ALA A 499 22.61 -14.89 -28.73
N THR A 500 23.68 -14.75 -29.48
CA THR A 500 24.80 -15.71 -29.51
C THR A 500 25.86 -15.36 -28.48
N SER A 501 25.90 -14.12 -28.00
CA SER A 501 26.87 -13.59 -27.04
C SER A 501 26.26 -12.51 -26.18
N TYR A 502 26.80 -12.31 -24.96
CA TYR A 502 26.45 -11.19 -24.09
C TYR A 502 26.82 -9.82 -24.66
N THR A 503 27.66 -9.79 -25.70
CA THR A 503 28.05 -8.56 -26.40
C THR A 503 27.10 -8.19 -27.55
N ASP A 504 26.17 -9.05 -27.90
CA ASP A 504 25.18 -8.77 -28.92
C ASP A 504 24.18 -7.72 -28.39
N ASP A 505 23.73 -6.85 -29.30
CA ASP A 505 22.71 -5.84 -29.01
C ASP A 505 21.31 -6.41 -29.27
N THR A 506 21.04 -7.55 -28.70
CA THR A 506 19.77 -8.27 -28.84
C THR A 506 19.00 -8.22 -27.52
N PRO A 507 17.69 -7.96 -27.52
CA PRO A 507 16.88 -8.08 -26.30
C PRO A 507 16.92 -9.54 -25.76
N TYR A 508 17.31 -9.82 -24.57
CA TYR A 508 17.57 -9.00 -23.40
C TYR A 508 19.02 -9.23 -22.89
N THR A 509 20.01 -9.00 -23.72
CA THR A 509 21.41 -9.20 -23.34
C THR A 509 21.92 -8.14 -22.36
N PRO A 510 23.05 -8.41 -21.68
CA PRO A 510 23.73 -7.42 -20.86
C PRO A 510 24.16 -6.16 -21.62
N THR A 511 24.56 -6.28 -22.89
CA THR A 511 24.95 -5.12 -23.74
C THR A 511 23.74 -4.29 -24.15
N TRP A 512 22.62 -4.93 -24.48
CA TRP A 512 21.37 -4.24 -24.76
C TRP A 512 20.90 -3.40 -23.56
N GLN A 513 20.91 -3.95 -22.33
CA GLN A 513 20.46 -3.23 -21.14
C GLN A 513 21.38 -2.04 -20.79
N GLU A 514 22.70 -2.11 -21.03
CA GLU A 514 23.62 -1.02 -20.72
C GLU A 514 23.19 0.30 -21.39
N LYS A 515 22.71 0.23 -22.62
CA LYS A 515 22.24 1.41 -23.37
C LYS A 515 20.99 2.03 -22.72
N ILE A 516 20.14 1.22 -22.13
CA ILE A 516 18.88 1.63 -21.51
C ILE A 516 19.12 2.14 -20.10
N THR A 517 19.78 1.33 -19.27
CA THR A 517 19.91 1.58 -17.84
C THR A 517 21.11 2.42 -17.45
N GLY A 518 22.17 2.39 -18.26
CA GLY A 518 23.48 2.97 -17.95
C GLY A 518 24.37 2.08 -17.07
N VAL A 519 23.87 0.93 -16.57
CA VAL A 519 24.66 -0.05 -15.82
C VAL A 519 25.52 -0.84 -16.80
N LYS A 520 26.83 -0.90 -16.56
CA LYS A 520 27.78 -1.62 -17.41
C LYS A 520 27.44 -3.11 -17.53
N ALA A 521 27.58 -3.66 -18.74
CA ALA A 521 27.25 -5.05 -19.02
C ALA A 521 28.03 -6.03 -18.12
N ASP A 522 29.28 -5.80 -17.90
CA ASP A 522 30.15 -6.63 -17.04
C ASP A 522 29.70 -6.60 -15.57
N ILE A 523 29.22 -5.44 -15.08
CA ILE A 523 28.66 -5.31 -13.74
C ILE A 523 27.35 -6.09 -13.63
N ALA A 524 26.45 -5.97 -14.61
CA ALA A 524 25.20 -6.72 -14.64
C ALA A 524 25.42 -8.24 -14.65
N ILE A 525 26.37 -8.72 -15.46
CA ILE A 525 26.79 -10.13 -15.53
C ILE A 525 27.35 -10.59 -14.17
N ALA A 526 28.27 -9.82 -13.60
CA ALA A 526 28.88 -10.18 -12.32
C ALA A 526 27.83 -10.27 -11.20
N THR A 527 26.93 -9.29 -11.15
CA THR A 527 25.85 -9.26 -10.13
C THR A 527 24.89 -10.45 -10.30
N ALA A 528 24.52 -10.79 -11.53
CA ALA A 528 23.66 -11.95 -11.80
C ALA A 528 24.31 -13.26 -11.35
N ARG A 529 25.60 -13.46 -11.67
CA ARG A 529 26.38 -14.62 -11.25
C ARG A 529 26.50 -14.70 -9.73
N GLU A 530 26.88 -13.63 -9.07
CA GLU A 530 27.03 -13.59 -7.62
C GLU A 530 25.73 -13.94 -6.89
N PHE A 531 24.60 -13.40 -7.36
CA PHE A 531 23.28 -13.71 -6.81
C PHE A 531 22.94 -15.20 -6.97
N ALA A 532 23.14 -15.76 -8.17
CA ALA A 532 22.84 -17.14 -8.48
C ALA A 532 23.84 -18.13 -7.82
N ASP A 533 25.14 -17.85 -7.86
CA ASP A 533 26.19 -18.69 -7.20
C ASP A 533 25.93 -18.77 -5.68
N ASN A 534 25.57 -17.64 -5.04
CA ASN A 534 25.21 -17.67 -3.63
C ASN A 534 23.94 -18.50 -3.39
N ALA A 535 22.91 -18.31 -4.23
CA ALA A 535 21.66 -19.08 -4.11
C ALA A 535 21.90 -20.61 -4.29
N GLU A 536 22.68 -21.01 -5.29
CA GLU A 536 23.07 -22.41 -5.50
C GLU A 536 23.83 -22.98 -4.30
N LYS A 537 24.87 -22.27 -3.85
CA LYS A 537 25.74 -22.68 -2.74
C LYS A 537 25.00 -22.81 -1.42
N THR A 538 24.10 -21.88 -1.13
CA THR A 538 23.40 -21.76 0.16
C THR A 538 22.01 -22.38 0.14
N LYS A 539 21.56 -22.93 -1.00
CA LYS A 539 20.22 -23.43 -1.21
C LYS A 539 19.15 -22.35 -0.99
N GLY A 540 19.32 -21.23 -1.67
CA GLY A 540 18.32 -20.18 -1.77
C GLY A 540 18.53 -18.93 -0.90
N ARG A 541 19.64 -18.76 -0.17
CA ARG A 541 19.85 -17.60 0.72
C ARG A 541 20.35 -16.36 0.01
N SER A 542 19.73 -16.00 -1.12
CA SER A 542 19.90 -14.72 -1.81
C SER A 542 18.58 -13.96 -1.73
N MET A 543 18.62 -12.71 -1.26
CA MET A 543 17.44 -11.91 -0.96
C MET A 543 17.41 -10.62 -1.77
N ILE A 544 16.22 -10.20 -2.18
CA ILE A 544 15.98 -8.86 -2.75
C ILE A 544 15.08 -8.09 -1.81
N ILE A 545 15.60 -7.00 -1.22
CA ILE A 545 14.82 -6.05 -0.43
C ILE A 545 14.33 -4.96 -1.38
N MET A 546 13.03 -4.95 -1.67
CA MET A 546 12.44 -4.03 -2.64
C MET A 546 11.68 -2.90 -1.96
N GLY A 547 11.92 -1.69 -2.39
CA GLY A 547 11.31 -0.50 -1.82
C GLY A 547 10.14 0.05 -2.61
N GLY A 548 9.31 0.86 -1.95
CA GLY A 548 8.13 1.50 -2.53
C GLY A 548 8.43 2.46 -3.70
N GLY A 549 9.65 2.89 -3.88
CA GLY A 549 10.05 3.72 -5.05
C GLY A 549 9.74 3.06 -6.39
N ILE A 550 9.87 1.75 -6.47
CA ILE A 550 9.59 0.98 -7.68
C ILE A 550 8.09 0.93 -8.01
N ASN A 551 7.21 0.94 -7.00
CA ASN A 551 5.76 0.91 -7.20
C ASN A 551 5.23 2.12 -7.97
N HIS A 552 5.95 3.22 -7.94
CA HIS A 552 5.51 4.50 -8.49
C HIS A 552 6.00 4.76 -9.92
N TRP A 553 6.80 3.85 -10.49
CA TRP A 553 7.19 3.94 -11.89
C TRP A 553 6.03 3.57 -12.82
N TYR A 554 6.01 4.15 -14.01
CA TYR A 554 4.93 3.93 -14.97
C TYR A 554 4.73 2.45 -15.34
N HIS A 555 5.82 1.69 -15.50
CA HIS A 555 5.80 0.27 -15.81
C HIS A 555 6.11 -0.62 -14.59
N ALA A 556 5.69 -0.21 -13.42
CA ALA A 556 5.99 -0.90 -12.16
C ALA A 556 5.58 -2.39 -12.17
N ASP A 557 4.46 -2.75 -12.78
CA ASP A 557 3.98 -4.13 -12.90
C ASP A 557 4.96 -5.03 -13.66
N ILE A 558 5.51 -4.55 -14.76
CA ILE A 558 6.52 -5.28 -15.54
C ILE A 558 7.85 -5.34 -14.77
N ILE A 559 8.27 -4.25 -14.15
CA ILE A 559 9.49 -4.21 -13.32
C ILE A 559 9.41 -5.25 -12.20
N TYR A 560 8.30 -5.30 -11.48
CA TYR A 560 8.09 -6.29 -10.42
C TYR A 560 8.19 -7.72 -10.95
N ARG A 561 7.51 -8.04 -12.06
CA ARG A 561 7.55 -9.38 -12.65
C ARG A 561 8.96 -9.80 -13.01
N THR A 562 9.77 -8.92 -13.60
CA THR A 562 11.14 -9.24 -14.00
C THR A 562 12.04 -9.48 -12.80
N ILE A 563 11.85 -8.74 -11.69
CA ILE A 563 12.59 -8.93 -10.44
C ILE A 563 12.14 -10.23 -9.74
N LEU A 564 10.83 -10.50 -9.69
CA LEU A 564 10.31 -11.75 -9.13
C LEU A 564 10.82 -12.98 -9.88
N ASN A 565 11.02 -12.87 -11.20
CA ASN A 565 11.62 -13.93 -11.99
C ASN A 565 13.05 -14.29 -11.53
N LEU A 566 13.87 -13.31 -11.13
CA LEU A 566 15.21 -13.59 -10.59
C LEU A 566 15.15 -14.47 -9.35
N ILE A 567 14.20 -14.19 -8.48
CA ILE A 567 13.94 -14.94 -7.24
C ILE A 567 13.51 -16.38 -7.57
N MET A 568 12.56 -16.53 -8.52
CA MET A 568 12.04 -17.83 -8.92
C MET A 568 13.09 -18.67 -9.66
N PHE A 569 13.90 -18.07 -10.54
CA PHE A 569 14.95 -18.78 -11.27
C PHE A 569 16.04 -19.30 -10.33
N CYS A 570 16.32 -18.61 -9.26
CA CYS A 570 17.34 -19.01 -8.29
C CYS A 570 16.80 -19.81 -7.08
N GLY A 571 15.49 -20.09 -7.06
CA GLY A 571 14.86 -20.88 -6.00
C GLY A 571 15.02 -20.29 -4.61
N THR A 572 14.87 -18.97 -4.47
CA THR A 572 15.18 -18.28 -3.22
C THR A 572 13.95 -18.02 -2.35
N GLU A 573 12.73 -18.00 -2.93
CA GLU A 573 11.50 -17.80 -2.18
C GLU A 573 11.17 -19.00 -1.29
N GLY A 574 10.71 -18.75 -0.05
CA GLY A 574 10.40 -19.79 0.93
C GLY A 574 11.59 -20.28 1.73
N VAL A 575 12.76 -19.65 1.61
CA VAL A 575 14.01 -20.01 2.32
C VAL A 575 14.41 -18.89 3.26
N ASN A 576 14.69 -19.21 4.55
CA ASN A 576 15.19 -18.23 5.51
C ASN A 576 16.48 -17.57 5.01
N GLY A 577 16.51 -16.27 4.97
CA GLY A 577 17.62 -15.49 4.40
C GLY A 577 17.59 -15.35 2.87
N GLY A 578 16.53 -15.83 2.22
CA GLY A 578 16.31 -15.70 0.79
C GLY A 578 15.00 -14.99 0.46
N GLY A 579 14.68 -15.01 -0.82
CA GLY A 579 13.39 -14.55 -1.35
C GLY A 579 13.23 -13.05 -1.46
N TRP A 580 12.00 -12.63 -1.43
CA TRP A 580 11.60 -11.26 -1.65
C TRP A 580 11.12 -10.58 -0.38
N ALA A 581 11.80 -9.51 0.02
CA ALA A 581 11.44 -8.67 1.14
C ALA A 581 10.83 -7.37 0.62
N HIS A 582 9.51 -7.34 0.49
CA HIS A 582 8.80 -6.16 0.00
C HIS A 582 8.46 -5.17 1.10
N TYR A 583 8.75 -3.90 0.87
CA TYR A 583 8.54 -2.85 1.84
C TYR A 583 7.85 -1.65 1.26
N VAL A 584 6.60 -1.47 1.63
CA VAL A 584 5.85 -0.22 1.41
C VAL A 584 5.23 0.33 2.70
N GLY A 585 5.44 -0.32 3.83
CA GLY A 585 4.89 0.10 5.11
C GLY A 585 4.63 -1.08 6.04
N GLN A 586 3.76 -0.90 7.03
CA GLN A 586 3.26 -1.96 7.89
C GLN A 586 2.02 -2.57 7.22
N GLU A 587 2.20 -3.61 6.44
CA GLU A 587 1.16 -4.14 5.57
C GLU A 587 0.36 -5.25 6.21
N LYS A 588 0.97 -6.00 7.13
CA LYS A 588 0.33 -7.13 7.82
C LYS A 588 0.04 -6.78 9.28
N LEU A 589 -1.12 -7.19 9.72
CA LEU A 589 -1.58 -7.04 11.10
C LEU A 589 -1.30 -8.31 11.90
N ARG A 590 -0.97 -8.14 13.18
CA ARG A 590 -0.84 -9.23 14.14
C ARG A 590 -1.42 -8.81 15.50
N PRO A 591 -2.41 -9.54 16.06
CA PRO A 591 -3.22 -10.62 15.46
C PRO A 591 -4.31 -10.07 14.53
N VAL A 592 -4.53 -10.73 13.41
CA VAL A 592 -5.52 -10.30 12.40
C VAL A 592 -6.95 -10.62 12.82
N GLU A 593 -7.20 -11.83 13.29
CA GLU A 593 -8.55 -12.38 13.43
C GLU A 593 -9.41 -11.64 14.45
N GLY A 594 -8.93 -11.43 15.66
CA GLY A 594 -9.69 -10.71 16.68
C GLY A 594 -9.93 -9.25 16.30
N TRP A 595 -8.92 -8.60 15.75
CA TRP A 595 -9.02 -7.24 15.25
C TRP A 595 -9.99 -7.13 14.07
N GLY A 596 -9.91 -8.05 13.12
CA GLY A 596 -10.82 -8.12 11.97
C GLY A 596 -12.28 -8.26 12.40
N GLY A 597 -12.55 -9.08 13.41
CA GLY A 597 -13.88 -9.24 13.99
C GLY A 597 -14.44 -7.94 14.59
N ILE A 598 -13.61 -7.16 15.27
CA ILE A 598 -13.99 -5.85 15.81
C ILE A 598 -14.25 -4.85 14.68
N MET A 599 -13.32 -4.73 13.72
CA MET A 599 -13.40 -3.80 12.61
C MET A 599 -14.64 -4.02 11.73
N THR A 600 -14.92 -5.27 11.40
CA THR A 600 -16.05 -5.65 10.55
C THR A 600 -17.36 -5.88 11.32
N ALA A 601 -17.34 -5.71 12.63
CA ALA A 601 -18.48 -5.91 13.53
C ALA A 601 -19.09 -7.33 13.45
N ASN A 602 -18.25 -8.36 13.27
CA ASN A 602 -18.70 -9.76 13.23
C ASN A 602 -19.25 -10.27 14.56
N ASP A 603 -18.96 -9.57 15.66
CA ASP A 603 -19.53 -9.77 16.99
C ASP A 603 -20.97 -9.26 17.13
N TRP A 604 -21.52 -8.59 16.12
CA TRP A 604 -22.88 -8.11 16.10
C TRP A 604 -23.86 -9.23 15.72
N SER A 605 -25.09 -9.20 16.25
CA SER A 605 -26.10 -10.25 16.02
C SER A 605 -26.47 -10.46 14.55
N LYS A 606 -26.31 -9.42 13.74
CA LYS A 606 -26.39 -9.47 12.27
C LYS A 606 -25.16 -8.76 11.76
N ALA A 607 -24.11 -9.52 11.47
CA ALA A 607 -22.91 -8.97 10.91
C ALA A 607 -23.23 -8.14 9.66
N PRO A 608 -22.76 -6.90 9.57
CA PRO A 608 -22.89 -6.11 8.37
C PRO A 608 -22.09 -6.78 7.24
N ARG A 609 -22.39 -6.43 6.00
CA ARG A 609 -21.52 -6.88 4.92
C ARG A 609 -20.13 -6.29 5.10
N LEU A 610 -19.13 -7.11 4.83
CA LEU A 610 -17.77 -6.63 4.80
C LEU A 610 -17.62 -5.57 3.69
N GLN A 611 -17.32 -4.35 4.10
CA GLN A 611 -17.07 -3.24 3.18
C GLN A 611 -15.64 -2.74 3.39
N ASN A 612 -14.87 -2.81 2.34
CA ASN A 612 -13.60 -2.13 2.22
C ASN A 612 -13.53 -1.67 0.77
N GLY A 613 -14.20 -0.54 0.51
CA GLY A 613 -14.33 0.01 -0.83
C GLY A 613 -13.01 0.56 -1.31
N THR A 614 -12.71 0.39 -2.59
CA THR A 614 -11.58 1.08 -3.19
C THR A 614 -11.83 2.59 -3.20
N SER A 615 -10.86 3.35 -2.71
CA SER A 615 -10.85 4.82 -2.81
C SER A 615 -10.61 5.26 -4.26
N TRP A 616 -9.95 4.41 -5.01
CA TRP A 616 -9.49 4.64 -6.36
C TRP A 616 -10.63 5.05 -7.31
N PHE A 617 -11.80 4.45 -7.16
CA PHE A 617 -12.95 4.72 -7.98
C PHE A 617 -13.35 6.20 -8.00
N TYR A 618 -13.50 6.83 -6.84
CA TYR A 618 -13.94 8.22 -6.77
C TYR A 618 -12.87 9.22 -7.16
N PHE A 619 -11.63 8.90 -6.85
CA PHE A 619 -10.54 9.86 -6.90
C PHE A 619 -9.70 9.70 -8.16
N ALA A 620 -9.62 8.50 -8.72
CA ALA A 620 -8.81 8.23 -9.90
C ALA A 620 -9.64 8.08 -11.19
N THR A 621 -10.81 7.45 -11.15
CA THR A 621 -11.58 7.17 -12.37
C THR A 621 -11.99 8.43 -13.13
N GLU A 622 -12.40 9.48 -12.41
CA GLU A 622 -12.75 10.75 -13.07
C GLU A 622 -11.54 11.55 -13.56
N GLN A 623 -10.39 11.39 -12.91
CA GLN A 623 -9.16 12.02 -13.37
C GLN A 623 -8.74 11.46 -14.73
N TYR A 624 -8.97 10.18 -14.99
CA TYR A 624 -8.68 9.56 -16.29
C TYR A 624 -9.49 10.14 -17.46
N ARG A 625 -10.54 10.90 -17.19
CA ARG A 625 -11.24 11.61 -18.27
C ARG A 625 -10.36 12.63 -18.96
N SER A 626 -9.42 13.22 -18.23
CA SER A 626 -8.45 14.16 -18.77
C SER A 626 -7.20 13.48 -19.34
N ASP A 627 -7.03 12.20 -19.08
CA ASP A 627 -5.94 11.45 -19.66
C ASP A 627 -6.25 11.15 -21.12
N CYS A 628 -5.44 11.64 -22.01
CA CYS A 628 -5.50 11.31 -23.43
C CYS A 628 -4.85 9.95 -23.74
N ILE A 629 -4.89 9.02 -22.79
CA ILE A 629 -4.27 7.70 -22.94
C ILE A 629 -5.21 6.80 -23.70
N ASP A 630 -4.82 6.42 -24.93
CA ASP A 630 -5.43 5.32 -25.65
C ASP A 630 -4.71 4.03 -25.28
N LEU A 631 -5.41 3.04 -24.76
CA LEU A 631 -4.83 1.75 -24.41
C LEU A 631 -4.23 1.04 -25.63
N ALA A 632 -4.71 1.29 -26.83
CA ALA A 632 -4.12 0.75 -28.05
C ALA A 632 -2.69 1.25 -28.27
N ASP A 633 -2.37 2.46 -27.80
CA ASP A 633 -1.01 3.04 -27.87
C ASP A 633 -0.11 2.60 -26.70
N ARG A 634 -0.68 1.98 -25.68
CA ARG A 634 0.00 1.59 -24.44
C ARG A 634 0.09 0.08 -24.23
N THR A 635 -0.59 -0.69 -25.07
CA THR A 635 -0.52 -2.15 -25.05
C THR A 635 0.30 -2.64 -26.24
N SER A 636 0.76 -3.90 -26.18
CA SER A 636 1.38 -4.54 -27.34
C SER A 636 0.48 -4.50 -28.56
N LYS A 637 1.05 -4.37 -29.74
CA LYS A 637 0.33 -4.51 -31.02
C LYS A 637 -0.35 -5.88 -31.20
N LEU A 638 0.09 -6.89 -30.45
CA LEU A 638 -0.55 -8.21 -30.39
C LEU A 638 -1.87 -8.17 -29.63
N ALA A 639 -2.04 -7.24 -28.71
CA ALA A 639 -3.28 -7.07 -27.96
C ALA A 639 -4.31 -6.29 -28.79
N LYS A 640 -5.58 -6.66 -28.61
CA LYS A 640 -6.72 -5.89 -29.09
C LYS A 640 -7.57 -5.52 -27.86
N PRO A 641 -7.26 -4.41 -27.18
CA PRO A 641 -8.02 -4.02 -26.02
C PRO A 641 -9.49 -3.82 -26.38
N ARG A 642 -10.39 -4.40 -25.62
CA ARG A 642 -11.84 -4.28 -25.80
C ARG A 642 -12.30 -2.84 -25.65
N TYR A 643 -11.67 -2.09 -24.76
CA TYR A 643 -11.92 -0.69 -24.52
C TYR A 643 -10.64 0.12 -24.72
N ARG A 644 -10.80 1.34 -25.15
CA ARG A 644 -9.66 2.24 -25.40
C ARG A 644 -9.20 2.99 -24.18
N HIS A 645 -10.02 3.05 -23.12
CA HIS A 645 -9.72 3.82 -21.91
C HIS A 645 -9.67 2.93 -20.66
N PRO A 646 -8.70 3.11 -19.75
CA PRO A 646 -8.61 2.32 -18.51
C PRO A 646 -9.87 2.38 -17.64
N GLY A 647 -10.54 3.54 -17.58
CA GLY A 647 -11.78 3.73 -16.84
C GLY A 647 -12.90 2.74 -17.22
N ASP A 648 -12.98 2.36 -18.53
CA ASP A 648 -13.97 1.39 -18.99
C ASP A 648 -13.71 -0.03 -18.47
N TYR A 649 -12.43 -0.39 -18.25
CA TYR A 649 -12.08 -1.66 -17.61
C TYR A 649 -12.45 -1.70 -16.13
N ASN A 650 -12.41 -0.57 -15.45
CA ASN A 650 -12.84 -0.49 -14.06
C ASN A 650 -14.36 -0.66 -13.92
N VAL A 651 -15.12 -0.08 -14.84
CA VAL A 651 -16.56 -0.31 -14.94
C VAL A 651 -16.84 -1.80 -15.19
N LEU A 652 -16.11 -2.42 -16.11
CA LEU A 652 -16.24 -3.86 -16.35
C LEU A 652 -15.91 -4.68 -15.11
N ALA A 653 -14.81 -4.38 -14.43
CA ALA A 653 -14.40 -5.07 -13.21
C ALA A 653 -15.43 -4.94 -12.08
N ALA A 654 -16.02 -3.75 -11.91
CA ALA A 654 -17.09 -3.54 -10.94
C ALA A 654 -18.35 -4.36 -11.29
N ARG A 655 -18.73 -4.42 -12.56
CA ARG A 655 -19.87 -5.23 -13.04
C ARG A 655 -19.66 -6.73 -12.85
N LEU A 656 -18.41 -7.19 -12.95
CA LEU A 656 -18.03 -8.58 -12.75
C LEU A 656 -17.86 -8.92 -11.24
N GLY A 657 -17.97 -7.93 -10.36
CA GLY A 657 -17.75 -8.12 -8.93
C GLY A 657 -16.27 -8.27 -8.53
N TRP A 658 -15.33 -8.00 -9.43
CA TRP A 658 -13.90 -8.08 -9.16
C TRP A 658 -13.37 -6.84 -8.44
N LEU A 659 -13.98 -5.68 -8.69
CA LEU A 659 -13.63 -4.42 -8.07
C LEU A 659 -14.79 -3.96 -7.18
N PRO A 660 -14.71 -4.13 -5.85
CA PRO A 660 -15.73 -3.62 -4.95
C PRO A 660 -15.73 -2.08 -5.00
N SER A 661 -16.85 -1.52 -5.41
CA SER A 661 -17.05 -0.09 -5.62
C SER A 661 -18.22 0.40 -4.77
N TYR A 662 -18.03 1.47 -4.04
CA TYR A 662 -19.04 2.10 -3.18
C TYR A 662 -19.08 3.62 -3.43
N PRO A 663 -20.27 4.23 -3.58
CA PRO A 663 -21.58 3.58 -3.60
C PRO A 663 -21.70 2.53 -4.71
N THR A 664 -22.49 1.48 -4.47
CA THR A 664 -22.61 0.38 -5.43
C THR A 664 -23.53 0.75 -6.60
N PHE A 665 -24.74 1.19 -6.30
CA PHE A 665 -25.77 1.49 -7.30
C PHE A 665 -26.20 2.95 -7.25
N ASN A 666 -26.73 3.44 -8.36
CA ASN A 666 -27.32 4.77 -8.50
C ASN A 666 -28.62 4.99 -7.67
N LYS A 667 -29.02 3.97 -6.91
CA LYS A 667 -30.10 4.01 -5.92
C LYS A 667 -29.61 3.57 -4.55
N GLY A 668 -30.15 4.16 -3.50
CA GLY A 668 -29.91 3.73 -2.13
C GLY A 668 -30.39 2.29 -1.90
N SER A 669 -29.66 1.51 -1.08
CA SER A 669 -30.01 0.11 -0.80
C SER A 669 -31.44 -0.07 -0.23
N GLN A 670 -31.89 0.85 0.63
CA GLN A 670 -33.23 0.80 1.20
C GLN A 670 -34.31 1.08 0.15
N GLU A 671 -34.09 2.04 -0.73
CA GLU A 671 -34.97 2.35 -1.85
C GLU A 671 -35.09 1.14 -2.78
N LEU A 672 -33.97 0.54 -3.14
CA LEU A 672 -33.92 -0.63 -4.01
C LEU A 672 -34.67 -1.84 -3.43
N ILE A 673 -34.53 -2.09 -2.12
CA ILE A 673 -35.29 -3.13 -1.42
C ILE A 673 -36.79 -2.81 -1.43
N ASN A 674 -37.18 -1.57 -1.22
CA ASN A 674 -38.57 -1.15 -1.25
C ASN A 674 -39.17 -1.31 -2.66
N ASP A 675 -38.42 -0.96 -3.71
CA ASP A 675 -38.86 -1.16 -5.09
C ASP A 675 -39.07 -2.66 -5.40
N ALA A 676 -38.12 -3.51 -4.98
CA ALA A 676 -38.21 -4.95 -5.15
C ALA A 676 -39.46 -5.53 -4.44
N ARG A 677 -39.71 -5.10 -3.21
CA ARG A 677 -40.89 -5.52 -2.43
C ARG A 677 -42.19 -5.03 -3.07
N ALA A 678 -42.21 -3.79 -3.57
CA ALA A 678 -43.35 -3.25 -4.30
C ALA A 678 -43.64 -4.03 -5.61
N ALA A 679 -42.59 -4.59 -6.21
CA ALA A 679 -42.65 -5.48 -7.38
C ALA A 679 -43.05 -6.94 -7.01
N GLY A 680 -43.26 -7.24 -5.72
CA GLY A 680 -43.69 -8.53 -5.24
C GLY A 680 -42.63 -9.46 -4.68
N ALA A 681 -41.39 -9.02 -4.56
CA ALA A 681 -40.29 -9.82 -3.99
C ALA A 681 -40.46 -9.91 -2.45
N GLY A 682 -40.69 -11.11 -1.92
CA GLY A 682 -40.87 -11.38 -0.50
C GLY A 682 -39.65 -11.95 0.21
N THR A 683 -38.76 -12.58 -0.54
CA THR A 683 -37.53 -13.25 -0.05
C THR A 683 -36.27 -12.56 -0.53
N GLU A 684 -35.17 -12.84 0.14
CA GLU A 684 -33.85 -12.33 -0.29
C GLU A 684 -33.49 -12.79 -1.71
N ALA A 685 -33.76 -14.03 -2.05
CA ALA A 685 -33.51 -14.57 -3.38
C ALA A 685 -34.31 -13.83 -4.47
N GLU A 686 -35.57 -13.50 -4.20
CA GLU A 686 -36.42 -12.74 -5.12
C GLU A 686 -35.93 -11.28 -5.26
N ILE A 687 -35.48 -10.67 -4.15
CA ILE A 687 -34.88 -9.33 -4.19
C ILE A 687 -33.62 -9.35 -5.06
N ASN A 688 -32.74 -10.33 -4.86
CA ASN A 688 -31.54 -10.50 -5.68
C ASN A 688 -31.85 -10.70 -7.16
N GLN A 689 -32.91 -11.49 -7.46
CA GLN A 689 -33.37 -11.67 -8.85
C GLN A 689 -33.91 -10.36 -9.45
N TYR A 690 -34.67 -9.58 -8.67
CA TYR A 690 -35.12 -8.26 -9.09
C TYR A 690 -33.96 -7.34 -9.43
N VAL A 691 -32.98 -7.25 -8.56
CA VAL A 691 -31.76 -6.44 -8.76
C VAL A 691 -31.01 -6.88 -10.03
N ALA A 692 -30.80 -8.18 -10.20
CA ALA A 692 -30.14 -8.72 -11.38
C ALA A 692 -30.90 -8.41 -12.68
N GLN A 693 -32.24 -8.46 -12.64
CA GLN A 693 -33.06 -8.12 -13.80
C GLN A 693 -33.04 -6.62 -14.11
N ALA A 694 -33.11 -5.78 -13.09
CA ALA A 694 -32.99 -4.32 -13.24
C ALA A 694 -31.66 -3.90 -13.85
N LEU A 695 -30.55 -4.54 -13.45
CA LEU A 695 -29.22 -4.33 -14.07
C LEU A 695 -29.20 -4.77 -15.54
N LYS A 696 -29.80 -5.92 -15.88
CA LYS A 696 -29.90 -6.41 -17.27
C LYS A 696 -30.70 -5.46 -18.16
N ASN A 697 -31.80 -4.94 -17.63
CA ASN A 697 -32.67 -3.99 -18.35
C ASN A 697 -32.08 -2.59 -18.41
N LYS A 698 -31.01 -2.27 -17.63
CA LYS A 698 -30.44 -0.94 -17.43
C LYS A 698 -31.35 0.05 -16.67
N ASP A 699 -32.33 -0.46 -15.95
CA ASP A 699 -33.17 0.32 -15.01
C ASP A 699 -32.41 0.67 -13.73
N LEU A 700 -31.36 -0.10 -13.44
CA LEU A 700 -30.39 0.09 -12.37
C LEU A 700 -28.98 0.12 -12.96
N GLN A 701 -28.15 1.03 -12.49
CA GLN A 701 -26.76 1.18 -12.94
C GLN A 701 -25.80 1.15 -11.76
N PHE A 702 -24.56 0.71 -12.00
CA PHE A 702 -23.48 0.89 -11.04
C PHE A 702 -23.06 2.35 -10.99
N CYS A 703 -22.76 2.88 -9.80
CA CYS A 703 -22.27 4.26 -9.65
C CYS A 703 -20.99 4.53 -10.47
N VAL A 704 -20.16 3.51 -10.65
CA VAL A 704 -18.93 3.57 -11.45
C VAL A 704 -19.18 3.88 -12.93
N GLU A 705 -20.39 3.69 -13.43
CA GLU A 705 -20.74 4.00 -14.81
C GLU A 705 -20.90 5.51 -15.05
N ASP A 706 -21.30 6.25 -14.03
CA ASP A 706 -21.40 7.71 -14.09
C ASP A 706 -21.11 8.33 -12.71
N PRO A 707 -19.82 8.43 -12.33
CA PRO A 707 -19.42 8.96 -11.02
C PRO A 707 -19.72 10.44 -10.84
N ALA A 708 -20.01 11.16 -11.91
CA ALA A 708 -20.36 12.57 -11.86
C ALA A 708 -21.88 12.83 -11.72
N ALA A 709 -22.74 11.83 -11.81
CA ALA A 709 -24.15 11.97 -11.54
C ALA A 709 -24.38 12.29 -10.06
N LYS A 710 -25.30 13.21 -9.76
CA LYS A 710 -25.53 13.71 -8.38
C LYS A 710 -25.93 12.61 -7.38
N GLU A 711 -26.69 11.62 -7.82
CA GLU A 711 -27.09 10.46 -7.03
C GLU A 711 -25.92 9.54 -6.66
N ASN A 712 -24.83 9.62 -7.42
CA ASN A 712 -23.62 8.82 -7.25
C ASN A 712 -22.53 9.51 -6.44
N HIS A 713 -22.71 10.77 -6.06
CA HIS A 713 -21.70 11.52 -5.33
C HIS A 713 -21.44 10.90 -3.94
N PRO A 714 -20.17 10.76 -3.49
CA PRO A 714 -19.88 10.63 -2.08
C PRO A 714 -20.32 11.90 -1.39
N ARG A 715 -20.97 11.78 -0.21
CA ARG A 715 -21.57 12.94 0.47
C ARG A 715 -20.82 13.36 1.71
N ASN A 716 -20.40 12.37 2.50
CA ASN A 716 -19.65 12.61 3.71
C ASN A 716 -18.36 11.81 3.69
N LEU A 717 -17.26 12.43 4.09
CA LEU A 717 -15.97 11.79 4.20
C LEU A 717 -15.36 12.07 5.57
N PHE A 718 -15.15 11.00 6.34
CA PHE A 718 -14.29 11.02 7.52
C PHE A 718 -12.85 10.79 7.12
N VAL A 719 -11.95 11.58 7.65
CA VAL A 719 -10.50 11.32 7.63
C VAL A 719 -10.05 11.24 9.08
N TRP A 720 -9.43 10.13 9.48
CA TRP A 720 -8.90 10.02 10.83
C TRP A 720 -7.52 9.38 10.80
N ARG A 721 -6.63 9.83 11.69
CA ARG A 721 -5.23 9.40 11.76
C ARG A 721 -4.43 9.65 10.46
N ALA A 722 -4.88 10.53 9.59
CA ALA A 722 -4.31 10.73 8.28
C ALA A 722 -4.32 12.20 7.85
N ASN A 723 -3.26 12.65 7.20
CA ASN A 723 -3.25 13.91 6.48
C ASN A 723 -3.47 13.64 4.98
N LEU A 724 -4.68 13.18 4.60
CA LEU A 724 -5.00 12.72 3.27
C LEU A 724 -4.66 13.73 2.17
N ILE A 725 -5.09 14.98 2.33
CA ILE A 725 -4.86 16.03 1.32
C ILE A 725 -3.38 16.41 1.25
N GLY A 726 -2.69 16.50 2.37
CA GLY A 726 -1.30 16.97 2.41
C GLY A 726 -0.25 15.89 2.11
N SER A 727 -0.60 14.61 2.17
CA SER A 727 0.33 13.50 1.98
C SER A 727 0.11 12.72 0.68
N SER A 728 -1.03 12.91 0.02
CA SER A 728 -1.31 12.30 -1.26
C SER A 728 -1.05 13.29 -2.39
N SER A 729 -0.17 12.97 -3.30
CA SER A 729 0.13 13.80 -4.48
C SER A 729 -0.76 13.50 -5.68
N LYS A 730 -1.81 12.70 -5.48
CA LYS A 730 -2.69 12.26 -6.57
C LYS A 730 -3.95 13.11 -6.65
N GLY A 731 -4.15 13.77 -7.79
CA GLY A 731 -5.40 14.40 -8.13
C GLY A 731 -5.80 15.55 -7.22
N HIS A 732 -4.87 16.34 -6.71
CA HIS A 732 -5.16 17.47 -5.84
C HIS A 732 -6.11 18.48 -6.47
N GLU A 733 -5.96 18.78 -7.75
CA GLU A 733 -6.88 19.68 -8.45
C GLU A 733 -8.30 19.12 -8.46
N TYR A 734 -8.44 17.85 -8.84
CA TYR A 734 -9.74 17.18 -8.82
C TYR A 734 -10.34 17.17 -7.40
N PHE A 735 -9.53 16.80 -6.39
CA PHE A 735 -9.98 16.76 -5.01
C PHE A 735 -10.44 18.11 -4.51
N LEU A 736 -9.63 19.14 -4.67
CA LEU A 736 -9.92 20.47 -4.16
C LEU A 736 -11.08 21.14 -4.91
N LYS A 737 -11.10 21.04 -6.23
CA LYS A 737 -12.11 21.70 -7.07
C LYS A 737 -13.41 20.90 -7.12
N HIS A 738 -13.36 19.64 -7.49
CA HIS A 738 -14.57 18.86 -7.78
C HIS A 738 -15.16 18.13 -6.57
N LEU A 739 -14.34 17.57 -5.70
CA LEU A 739 -14.84 16.96 -4.47
C LEU A 739 -15.18 17.99 -3.41
N LEU A 740 -14.30 18.97 -3.16
CA LEU A 740 -14.47 19.94 -2.09
C LEU A 740 -15.14 21.26 -2.53
N GLY A 741 -15.07 21.63 -3.80
CA GLY A 741 -15.62 22.89 -4.31
C GLY A 741 -14.88 24.15 -3.83
N THR A 742 -13.57 24.05 -3.61
CA THR A 742 -12.76 25.18 -3.11
C THR A 742 -12.51 26.20 -4.20
N LYS A 743 -12.25 27.45 -3.79
CA LYS A 743 -11.87 28.54 -4.69
C LYS A 743 -10.36 28.66 -4.91
N ASN A 744 -9.58 28.05 -4.05
CA ASN A 744 -8.12 28.18 -3.99
C ASN A 744 -7.40 26.90 -4.46
N ALA A 745 -8.05 26.11 -5.33
CA ALA A 745 -7.40 24.99 -5.97
C ALA A 745 -6.24 25.48 -6.84
N VAL A 746 -5.11 24.80 -6.76
CA VAL A 746 -3.99 25.03 -7.69
C VAL A 746 -4.42 24.48 -9.06
N LEU A 747 -4.33 25.30 -10.07
CA LEU A 747 -4.64 24.95 -11.44
C LEU A 747 -3.35 24.62 -12.19
N GLU A 748 -3.42 23.64 -13.07
CA GLU A 748 -2.33 23.35 -14.00
C GLU A 748 -2.14 24.52 -14.98
N ASP A 749 -0.94 24.59 -15.54
CA ASP A 749 -0.62 25.53 -16.61
C ASP A 749 -1.43 25.17 -17.86
N ASP A 750 -2.17 26.14 -18.35
CA ASP A 750 -3.00 26.01 -19.54
C ASP A 750 -2.19 25.82 -20.84
N ASP A 751 -0.90 26.11 -20.81
CA ASP A 751 -0.01 26.09 -21.99
C ASP A 751 0.71 24.76 -22.23
N ALA A 752 0.35 23.69 -21.49
CA ALA A 752 0.98 22.39 -21.68
C ALA A 752 0.74 21.84 -23.11
N PRO A 753 1.81 21.50 -23.87
CA PRO A 753 1.70 21.12 -25.28
C PRO A 753 0.96 19.79 -25.49
N THR A 754 0.83 18.98 -24.45
CA THR A 754 0.13 17.69 -24.47
C THR A 754 -1.27 17.75 -23.88
N ARG A 755 -1.75 18.94 -23.58
CA ARG A 755 -3.06 19.16 -23.00
C ARG A 755 -4.17 18.69 -23.97
N PRO A 756 -5.23 18.00 -23.47
CA PRO A 756 -6.41 17.75 -24.27
C PRO A 756 -7.05 19.04 -24.73
N GLU A 757 -7.50 19.11 -25.98
CA GLU A 757 -8.17 20.29 -26.55
C GLU A 757 -9.42 20.67 -25.78
N GLU A 758 -10.09 19.71 -25.15
CA GLU A 758 -11.33 19.93 -24.42
C GLU A 758 -11.48 19.00 -23.21
N ILE A 759 -11.52 19.56 -22.01
CA ILE A 759 -11.93 18.88 -20.79
C ILE A 759 -13.27 19.48 -20.37
N LYS A 760 -14.33 18.69 -20.44
CA LYS A 760 -15.66 19.12 -19.98
C LYS A 760 -15.94 18.57 -18.58
N TRP A 761 -15.87 19.46 -17.61
CA TRP A 761 -16.37 19.20 -16.27
C TRP A 761 -17.85 19.62 -16.19
N ARG A 762 -18.68 18.80 -15.56
CA ARG A 762 -20.07 19.17 -15.30
C ARG A 762 -20.12 20.34 -14.32
N GLU A 763 -21.00 21.29 -14.56
CA GLU A 763 -21.14 22.49 -13.74
C GLU A 763 -21.42 22.17 -12.25
N ALA A 764 -22.14 21.07 -11.99
CA ALA A 764 -22.39 20.57 -10.65
C ALA A 764 -21.12 20.17 -9.87
N ASP A 765 -20.06 19.81 -10.56
CA ASP A 765 -18.81 19.39 -9.94
C ASP A 765 -18.05 20.58 -9.34
N ALA A 766 -18.23 21.76 -9.90
CA ALA A 766 -17.66 23.01 -9.39
C ALA A 766 -18.25 23.45 -8.03
N ALA A 767 -19.39 22.91 -7.65
CA ALA A 767 -20.01 23.16 -6.34
C ALA A 767 -19.46 22.25 -5.22
N GLY A 768 -18.64 21.25 -5.57
CA GLY A 768 -18.12 20.25 -4.63
C GLY A 768 -19.10 19.11 -4.37
N LYS A 769 -18.65 17.87 -4.64
CA LYS A 769 -19.46 16.67 -4.47
C LYS A 769 -19.69 16.30 -3.00
N LEU A 770 -18.69 16.55 -2.13
CA LEU A 770 -18.78 16.28 -0.70
C LEU A 770 -19.64 17.35 0.01
N ASP A 771 -20.64 16.89 0.72
CA ASP A 771 -21.44 17.76 1.59
C ASP A 771 -20.71 18.04 2.91
N LEU A 772 -19.97 17.07 3.46
CA LEU A 772 -19.23 17.28 4.70
C LEU A 772 -17.88 16.54 4.66
N LEU A 773 -16.80 17.27 4.96
CA LEU A 773 -15.47 16.71 5.23
C LEU A 773 -15.18 16.85 6.73
N ILE A 774 -14.93 15.72 7.38
CA ILE A 774 -14.69 15.62 8.82
C ILE A 774 -13.27 15.09 9.04
N ASP A 775 -12.46 15.82 9.78
CA ASP A 775 -11.11 15.42 10.17
C ASP A 775 -11.07 15.11 11.67
N ILE A 776 -10.43 14.00 12.03
CA ILE A 776 -10.17 13.60 13.43
C ILE A 776 -8.66 13.50 13.57
N ASP A 777 -8.04 14.56 14.04
CA ASP A 777 -6.59 14.66 14.14
C ASP A 777 -6.20 15.40 15.45
N PHE A 778 -5.00 15.13 15.91
CA PHE A 778 -4.43 15.81 17.07
C PHE A 778 -3.75 17.12 16.70
N ARG A 779 -3.45 17.38 15.44
CA ARG A 779 -2.86 18.63 14.94
C ARG A 779 -3.58 19.15 13.71
N MET A 780 -3.54 20.46 13.53
CA MET A 780 -4.11 21.11 12.36
C MET A 780 -3.18 20.89 11.15
N ALA A 781 -3.42 19.80 10.44
CA ALA A 781 -2.73 19.46 9.19
C ALA A 781 -3.48 20.02 7.97
N SER A 782 -2.97 19.77 6.75
CA SER A 782 -3.61 20.25 5.51
C SER A 782 -5.05 19.74 5.37
N THR A 783 -5.32 18.49 5.71
CA THR A 783 -6.68 17.95 5.69
C THR A 783 -7.59 18.71 6.63
N GLY A 784 -7.16 18.98 7.86
CA GLY A 784 -7.91 19.78 8.83
C GLY A 784 -8.22 21.18 8.31
N LEU A 785 -7.25 21.83 7.64
CA LEU A 785 -7.47 23.19 7.07
C LEU A 785 -8.57 23.21 6.00
N TYR A 786 -8.77 22.15 5.26
CA TYR A 786 -9.83 22.02 4.26
C TYR A 786 -11.13 21.41 4.80
N SER A 787 -11.13 20.85 6.00
CA SER A 787 -12.31 20.21 6.60
C SER A 787 -13.37 21.21 7.03
N ASP A 788 -14.60 20.75 7.12
CA ASP A 788 -15.73 21.52 7.66
C ASP A 788 -15.80 21.42 9.17
N ILE A 789 -15.45 20.22 9.68
CA ILE A 789 -15.39 19.91 11.11
C ILE A 789 -14.04 19.24 11.42
N VAL A 790 -13.42 19.70 12.51
CA VAL A 790 -12.18 19.08 13.03
C VAL A 790 -12.43 18.67 14.48
N PHE A 791 -12.38 17.37 14.75
CA PHE A 791 -12.46 16.83 16.11
C PHE A 791 -11.05 16.67 16.70
N PRO A 792 -10.86 17.04 17.99
CA PRO A 792 -9.59 16.95 18.66
C PRO A 792 -9.29 15.50 19.09
N ALA A 793 -8.30 14.88 18.47
CA ALA A 793 -7.87 13.53 18.82
C ALA A 793 -6.80 13.48 19.90
N ALA A 794 -6.84 12.44 20.72
CA ALA A 794 -5.77 12.07 21.63
C ALA A 794 -4.53 11.61 20.87
N THR A 795 -3.33 11.95 21.37
CA THR A 795 -2.07 11.44 20.83
C THR A 795 -1.74 10.05 21.39
N TRP A 796 -0.60 9.51 20.97
CA TRP A 796 -0.14 8.17 21.37
C TRP A 796 0.04 7.98 22.86
N TYR A 797 0.45 9.02 23.60
CA TYR A 797 0.72 8.97 25.06
C TYR A 797 -0.51 9.27 25.92
N GLU A 798 -1.65 9.51 25.28
CA GLU A 798 -2.94 9.86 25.91
C GLU A 798 -4.02 8.79 25.73
N LYS A 799 -3.72 7.65 25.12
CA LYS A 799 -4.73 6.62 24.79
C LYS A 799 -4.19 5.21 24.93
N GLU A 800 -5.12 4.25 24.99
CA GLU A 800 -4.86 2.82 24.92
C GLU A 800 -5.05 2.33 23.47
N ASP A 801 -4.10 1.55 22.93
CA ASP A 801 -4.17 0.98 21.60
C ASP A 801 -3.16 -0.17 21.43
N LEU A 802 -3.06 -0.72 20.22
CA LEU A 802 -2.09 -1.74 19.83
C LEU A 802 -1.36 -1.31 18.56
N SER A 803 -0.08 -1.66 18.48
CA SER A 803 0.74 -1.49 17.28
C SER A 803 1.49 -2.77 16.95
N SER A 804 1.58 -3.12 15.69
CA SER A 804 2.36 -4.23 15.19
C SER A 804 3.11 -3.85 13.91
N THR A 805 4.02 -4.69 13.47
CA THR A 805 4.76 -4.54 12.21
C THR A 805 5.09 -5.92 11.65
N ASP A 806 5.36 -5.99 10.36
CA ASP A 806 5.88 -7.20 9.71
C ASP A 806 7.36 -7.45 10.07
N MET A 807 8.05 -6.43 10.55
CA MET A 807 9.50 -6.42 10.71
C MET A 807 10.01 -7.20 11.92
N HIS A 808 9.13 -7.50 12.89
CA HIS A 808 9.46 -8.24 14.09
C HIS A 808 8.21 -8.92 14.68
N PRO A 809 8.36 -9.94 15.56
CA PRO A 809 7.24 -10.71 16.10
C PRO A 809 6.46 -10.03 17.24
N TYR A 810 6.85 -8.83 17.66
CA TYR A 810 6.28 -8.18 18.84
C TYR A 810 5.01 -7.40 18.51
N VAL A 811 4.04 -7.43 19.43
CA VAL A 811 2.89 -6.53 19.46
C VAL A 811 3.11 -5.53 20.59
N HIS A 812 3.13 -4.26 20.26
CA HIS A 812 3.34 -3.18 21.23
C HIS A 812 2.00 -2.62 21.71
N VAL A 813 1.91 -2.41 23.01
CA VAL A 813 0.73 -1.84 23.66
C VAL A 813 0.97 -0.34 23.83
N PHE A 814 -0.03 0.46 23.44
CA PHE A 814 -0.13 1.83 23.92
C PHE A 814 -0.69 1.81 25.32
N GLN A 815 0.00 2.45 26.22
CA GLN A 815 -0.50 2.76 27.56
C GLN A 815 -0.52 4.27 27.72
N ALA A 816 -1.63 4.80 28.19
CA ALA A 816 -1.74 6.22 28.46
C ALA A 816 -0.74 6.64 29.54
N ALA A 817 0.25 7.44 29.15
CA ALA A 817 1.21 8.00 30.09
C ALA A 817 0.62 9.18 30.85
N VAL A 818 -0.24 9.94 30.20
CA VAL A 818 -0.97 11.11 30.72
C VAL A 818 -2.43 11.04 30.30
N ASP A 819 -3.30 11.74 31.00
CA ASP A 819 -4.70 11.90 30.63
C ASP A 819 -4.83 12.73 29.34
N CYS A 820 -5.95 12.55 28.63
CA CYS A 820 -6.28 13.36 27.46
C CYS A 820 -6.29 14.84 27.84
N ALA A 821 -5.47 15.63 27.13
CA ALA A 821 -5.37 17.05 27.36
C ALA A 821 -6.54 17.80 26.72
N TRP A 822 -7.00 18.88 27.36
CA TRP A 822 -8.11 19.73 26.92
C TRP A 822 -9.42 18.95 26.71
N GLU A 823 -10.06 19.10 25.55
CA GLU A 823 -11.27 18.37 25.18
C GLU A 823 -11.02 17.22 24.20
N THR A 824 -9.77 16.73 24.14
CA THR A 824 -9.41 15.64 23.22
C THR A 824 -10.01 14.30 23.66
N LYS A 825 -10.32 13.45 22.70
CA LYS A 825 -10.81 12.07 22.93
C LYS A 825 -9.98 11.09 22.10
N SER A 826 -9.89 9.85 22.55
CA SER A 826 -9.38 8.79 21.68
C SER A 826 -10.25 8.66 20.41
N ASP A 827 -9.69 8.10 19.36
CA ASP A 827 -10.49 7.81 18.14
C ASP A 827 -11.70 6.94 18.47
N TRP A 828 -11.52 5.96 19.36
CA TRP A 828 -12.61 5.10 19.83
C TRP A 828 -13.73 5.89 20.53
N ASP A 829 -13.37 6.76 21.46
CA ASP A 829 -14.36 7.58 22.17
C ASP A 829 -15.03 8.61 21.26
N THR A 830 -14.31 9.12 20.26
CA THR A 830 -14.86 10.02 19.25
C THR A 830 -15.97 9.32 18.45
N PHE A 831 -15.68 8.15 17.90
CA PHE A 831 -16.68 7.39 17.14
C PHE A 831 -17.81 6.83 18.03
N ARG A 832 -17.53 6.51 19.31
CA ARG A 832 -18.57 6.17 20.28
C ARG A 832 -19.52 7.35 20.50
N THR A 833 -18.99 8.56 20.72
CA THR A 833 -19.81 9.77 20.90
C THR A 833 -20.66 10.04 19.66
N LEU A 834 -20.10 9.85 18.46
CA LEU A 834 -20.86 9.96 17.21
C LEU A 834 -21.96 8.91 17.11
N ALA A 835 -21.68 7.66 17.48
CA ALA A 835 -22.67 6.59 17.49
C ALA A 835 -23.84 6.88 18.48
N GLU A 836 -23.54 7.39 19.66
CA GLU A 836 -24.54 7.81 20.64
C GLU A 836 -25.42 8.95 20.11
N THR A 837 -24.85 9.89 19.35
CA THR A 837 -25.60 11.00 18.75
C THR A 837 -26.45 10.56 17.54
N VAL A 838 -26.01 9.57 16.78
CA VAL A 838 -26.74 9.01 15.63
C VAL A 838 -27.91 8.14 16.07
N SER A 839 -27.77 7.39 17.18
CA SER A 839 -28.79 6.48 17.70
C SER A 839 -29.94 7.23 18.42
#